data_23aeeb8250d9d6dede450bae13f7f68d
#
_entry.id   23aeeb8250d9d6dede450bae13f7f68d
#
_cell.length_a   1.000
_cell.length_b   1.000
_cell.length_c   1.000
_cell.angle_alpha   90.00
_cell.angle_beta   90.00
_cell.angle_gamma   90.00
#
_symmetry.space_group_name_H-M   'P 1'
#
loop_
_entity.id
_entity.type
_entity.pdbx_description
1 polymer ?
#
loop_
_entity_poly.entity_id
_entity_poly.type
_entity_poly.pdbx_seq_one_letter_code
_entity_poly.pdbx_strand_id
1 'polypeptide(L)'
;MKNLSFLTLFAFLSVGFVVADEPVDEDVEVVAEATMSESSDAADDEDVQELGRVSVTGSRIKRVDIEGATPLITITRADIDNAGFQTVYDAVSNLTQNTGSVNGENFQAGFNASLQPINLRDFGPGRTLVLVNGKRTADYPFPYNGESASFNWGAIPLAAVERIEVLTSGASSIYGSDAVAGVVNVILVDGLERQTARVVAGGGVNAGSGGETLNLEFAGGGFGERYSYTYALEYYDEKAVPISSRSEHDSYKDAQDGGLPSRGLLIRDQFAGAFNHYTPDELIDGLTAPFDPSSGLVPTAGLSCQDAGDYFAPTETEIGNYVPFAVGAWCAIDTSSNGSLTNERKRTAAFLSGTYELTDSVEAYAKYVYLETDTIGTLDNLFTPFVWVAGPQRYGRQDSYWRPNTSTNPATGGFQFDPGYSAFMDFRIQKIFPGVYRGSSYVEDTSTIDFGLRGVLNNGYEWDVSYTENTYDVVQTGRNFLASALYDKIHNIGGVDGFGNPCVLDTNDLLDGDPSNGEVDDWWGIYGYSASYSQPNCYNWDFYLSTQTQADAEALRVDNVEPADAFSELFQATLTGDLMQLPYGPLGFAAVIENQTKGYEVNLSELNKQGLLWGIGGVDGGGERERNAVGVEFNVPVSENVLISLSTRWDEYDDAVVDVDRRTAGATMEWRPKDNVLVRASWSESFKAPDLPYSFVGERRFFTSQTDWYQCWYDGNFGNGGENCGGAYGIINIEGFTTGNLGLKEEEGDSYAVGVVWEPMDRMVVTIDAFHIQLGDIVSTKSLGALTLDEAVCRARAAGDTLDAFPDYPDSYCSQVIGNIVRGGKDFTVNPTPEGSITQIYETPVNIAGQEFLGIDTAVSYAWVTDKAGDFNFSVFSSHQIDLKYAEDVGDPLLSYMNNTYTPRSRQSLRLGWSRGDWGAGMSVLRVGHMEYL
;
A
#
# COMPACT_ATOMS: atom_id res chain seq x y z
N MET A 1 3.47 22.55 37.04
CA MET A 1 3.58 22.31 38.47
C MET A 1 3.11 20.92 38.79
N LYS A 2 4.13 20.10 39.09
CA LYS A 2 4.13 18.97 40.01
C LYS A 2 3.03 17.90 39.91
N ASN A 3 3.51 16.73 39.44
CA ASN A 3 3.26 15.40 39.99
C ASN A 3 1.87 14.76 39.79
N LEU A 4 1.80 13.83 38.86
CA LEU A 4 1.25 12.52 39.18
C LEU A 4 2.10 11.45 38.45
N SER A 5 3.17 11.04 39.12
CA SER A 5 3.89 9.81 38.82
C SER A 5 3.17 8.68 39.56
N PHE A 6 2.34 7.91 38.82
CA PHE A 6 1.94 6.56 39.17
C PHE A 6 1.26 5.97 37.94
N LEU A 7 2.01 5.20 37.15
CA LEU A 7 1.53 4.10 36.33
C LEU A 7 2.71 3.50 35.58
N THR A 8 3.51 2.76 36.30
CA THR A 8 4.46 1.82 35.68
C THR A 8 3.95 0.43 35.96
N LEU A 9 3.68 -0.29 34.93
CA LEU A 9 3.34 -1.70 34.82
C LEU A 9 1.92 -2.00 34.34
N PHE A 10 1.67 -1.83 33.04
CA PHE A 10 0.63 -2.62 32.36
C PHE A 10 1.07 -2.90 30.92
N ALA A 11 1.68 -4.05 30.70
CA ALA A 11 1.71 -4.69 29.41
C ALA A 11 0.26 -5.04 29.05
N PHE A 12 -0.23 -4.52 27.94
CA PHE A 12 -1.46 -4.86 27.25
C PHE A 12 -2.51 -5.67 28.07
N LEU A 13 -3.19 -5.01 28.98
CA LEU A 13 -4.42 -5.47 29.59
C LEU A 13 -5.51 -4.46 29.21
N SER A 14 -6.27 -4.76 28.16
CA SER A 14 -7.53 -4.05 27.93
C SER A 14 -8.54 -4.49 28.97
N VAL A 15 -8.84 -3.63 29.94
CA VAL A 15 -9.93 -3.85 30.90
C VAL A 15 -11.15 -3.10 30.37
N GLY A 16 -12.08 -3.84 29.79
CA GLY A 16 -13.42 -3.31 29.48
C GLY A 16 -14.25 -3.24 30.76
N PHE A 17 -14.72 -2.05 31.12
CA PHE A 17 -15.74 -1.88 32.15
C PHE A 17 -17.12 -1.83 31.49
N VAL A 18 -17.94 -2.81 31.78
CA VAL A 18 -19.39 -2.75 31.50
C VAL A 18 -20.04 -2.33 32.81
N VAL A 19 -20.65 -1.15 32.84
CA VAL A 19 -21.48 -0.73 33.98
C VAL A 19 -22.87 -1.29 33.73
N ALA A 20 -23.25 -2.29 34.52
CA ALA A 20 -24.61 -2.81 34.55
C ALA A 20 -25.36 -2.15 35.68
N ASP A 21 -26.52 -1.57 35.38
CA ASP A 21 -27.47 -1.06 36.37
C ASP A 21 -28.55 -2.13 36.62
N GLU A 22 -28.79 -2.39 37.90
CA GLU A 22 -29.75 -3.21 38.65
C GLU A 22 -30.52 -4.41 38.02
N PRO A 23 -30.76 -5.45 38.79
CA PRO A 23 -31.30 -6.72 38.32
C PRO A 23 -32.81 -6.67 38.14
N VAL A 24 -33.25 -7.04 36.96
CA VAL A 24 -34.66 -7.42 36.72
C VAL A 24 -34.69 -8.92 36.44
N ASP A 25 -35.65 -9.56 37.07
CA ASP A 25 -35.93 -10.97 37.20
C ASP A 25 -35.61 -11.87 35.97
N GLU A 26 -35.24 -13.08 36.34
CA GLU A 26 -35.00 -14.29 35.56
C GLU A 26 -35.92 -14.50 34.35
N ASP A 27 -35.31 -15.11 33.33
CA ASP A 27 -35.85 -15.73 32.13
C ASP A 27 -35.88 -14.84 30.85
N VAL A 28 -34.70 -14.54 30.30
CA VAL A 28 -34.50 -14.54 28.85
C VAL A 28 -33.08 -15.05 28.55
N GLU A 29 -33.00 -16.22 27.97
CA GLU A 29 -31.75 -16.81 27.47
C GLU A 29 -31.16 -15.95 26.38
N VAL A 30 -29.88 -15.59 26.58
CA VAL A 30 -29.05 -14.94 25.58
C VAL A 30 -28.69 -15.99 24.53
N VAL A 31 -29.26 -15.89 23.34
CA VAL A 31 -28.87 -16.70 22.19
C VAL A 31 -27.68 -16.04 21.51
N ALA A 32 -26.51 -16.35 22.00
CA ALA A 32 -25.23 -16.18 21.28
C ALA A 32 -24.23 -17.24 21.76
N GLU A 33 -24.63 -18.49 21.74
CA GLU A 33 -23.74 -19.64 21.87
C GLU A 33 -24.15 -20.68 20.84
N ALA A 34 -23.26 -20.98 19.90
CA ALA A 34 -23.33 -22.23 19.17
C ALA A 34 -23.02 -23.38 20.14
N THR A 35 -23.97 -23.75 20.97
CA THR A 35 -23.89 -24.95 21.78
C THR A 35 -24.50 -26.11 21.03
N MET A 36 -23.68 -27.10 20.70
CA MET A 36 -24.14 -28.43 20.36
C MET A 36 -24.96 -28.99 21.54
N SER A 37 -26.23 -29.25 21.33
CA SER A 37 -27.07 -29.91 22.32
C SER A 37 -26.88 -31.39 22.27
N GLU A 38 -26.57 -31.97 23.45
CA GLU A 38 -26.68 -33.44 23.70
C GLU A 38 -28.09 -33.92 23.47
N SER A 39 -28.25 -34.99 22.69
CA SER A 39 -29.47 -35.75 22.57
C SER A 39 -29.66 -36.63 23.81
N SER A 40 -30.64 -36.36 24.63
CA SER A 40 -31.22 -37.35 25.51
C SER A 40 -32.71 -37.43 25.33
N ASP A 41 -33.14 -38.67 25.06
CA ASP A 41 -34.52 -39.08 24.86
C ASP A 41 -35.55 -38.56 25.89
N ALA A 42 -36.63 -37.92 25.43
CA ALA A 42 -38.01 -38.33 25.73
C ALA A 42 -38.97 -37.21 25.30
N ALA A 43 -39.80 -37.56 24.33
CA ALA A 43 -41.14 -37.05 24.01
C ALA A 43 -41.70 -35.85 24.81
N ASP A 44 -41.88 -34.71 24.08
CA ASP A 44 -43.22 -34.15 23.85
C ASP A 44 -43.09 -33.08 22.71
N ASP A 45 -43.97 -33.16 21.74
CA ASP A 45 -44.20 -32.16 20.72
C ASP A 45 -44.56 -30.82 21.35
N GLU A 46 -43.72 -29.77 21.14
CA GLU A 46 -44.14 -28.40 20.88
C GLU A 46 -42.90 -27.53 20.64
N ASP A 47 -42.94 -26.83 19.48
CA ASP A 47 -42.01 -25.73 19.08
C ASP A 47 -40.52 -26.04 19.02
N VAL A 48 -40.10 -26.75 18.02
CA VAL A 48 -38.73 -26.61 17.46
C VAL A 48 -38.68 -25.21 16.85
N GLN A 49 -38.13 -24.23 17.58
CA GLN A 49 -37.63 -23.02 16.94
C GLN A 49 -36.64 -23.44 15.86
N GLU A 50 -37.04 -23.28 14.60
CA GLU A 50 -36.10 -23.44 13.48
C GLU A 50 -34.93 -22.46 13.74
N LEU A 51 -33.76 -23.00 14.08
CA LEU A 51 -32.51 -22.24 14.10
C LEU A 51 -32.41 -21.55 12.72
N GLY A 52 -32.52 -20.23 12.69
CA GLY A 52 -32.58 -19.45 11.47
C GLY A 52 -31.37 -19.79 10.60
N ARG A 53 -31.58 -20.16 9.34
CA ARG A 53 -30.50 -20.39 8.38
C ARG A 53 -29.71 -19.10 8.21
N VAL A 54 -28.39 -19.15 8.41
CA VAL A 54 -27.49 -18.00 8.32
C VAL A 54 -26.78 -18.01 6.97
N SER A 55 -26.65 -16.85 6.33
CA SER A 55 -25.78 -16.69 5.17
C SER A 55 -24.34 -16.59 5.64
N VAL A 56 -23.47 -17.45 5.14
CA VAL A 56 -22.06 -17.52 5.48
C VAL A 56 -21.25 -17.21 4.22
N THR A 57 -20.16 -16.44 4.34
CA THR A 57 -19.29 -16.14 3.19
C THR A 57 -18.73 -17.42 2.59
N GLY A 58 -18.69 -17.51 1.25
CA GLY A 58 -18.25 -18.69 0.50
C GLY A 58 -19.41 -19.51 -0.08
N SER A 59 -20.67 -19.15 0.21
CA SER A 59 -21.87 -19.68 -0.43
C SER A 59 -23.00 -18.67 -0.34
N ARG A 60 -23.85 -18.61 -1.33
CA ARG A 60 -25.09 -17.82 -1.30
C ARG A 60 -26.28 -18.62 -0.80
N ILE A 61 -26.11 -19.93 -0.58
CA ILE A 61 -27.12 -20.81 0.00
C ILE A 61 -26.99 -20.77 1.53
N LYS A 62 -28.01 -20.34 2.22
CA LYS A 62 -28.03 -20.27 3.67
C LYS A 62 -27.90 -21.64 4.31
N ARG A 63 -27.07 -21.75 5.35
CA ARG A 63 -26.76 -23.00 6.05
C ARG A 63 -27.07 -22.92 7.53
N VAL A 64 -27.22 -24.08 8.16
CA VAL A 64 -27.29 -24.21 9.62
C VAL A 64 -25.88 -24.31 10.21
N ASP A 65 -24.95 -25.00 9.50
CA ASP A 65 -23.56 -25.20 9.93
C ASP A 65 -22.67 -24.06 9.42
N ILE A 66 -21.89 -23.46 10.30
CA ILE A 66 -20.90 -22.41 9.97
C ILE A 66 -19.71 -23.01 9.21
N GLU A 67 -19.25 -24.22 9.59
CA GLU A 67 -18.15 -24.93 8.94
C GLU A 67 -18.61 -25.57 7.63
N GLY A 68 -18.10 -25.07 6.51
CA GLY A 68 -18.44 -25.53 5.16
C GLY A 68 -17.25 -26.10 4.38
N ALA A 69 -17.48 -26.32 3.08
CA ALA A 69 -16.50 -26.85 2.14
C ALA A 69 -15.29 -25.94 1.90
N THR A 70 -15.47 -24.65 2.07
CA THR A 70 -14.40 -23.65 1.92
C THR A 70 -13.89 -23.21 3.29
N PRO A 71 -12.55 -23.07 3.47
CA PRO A 71 -11.98 -22.58 4.71
C PRO A 71 -12.45 -21.16 5.00
N LEU A 72 -13.12 -20.98 6.12
CA LEU A 72 -13.63 -19.70 6.58
C LEU A 72 -13.05 -19.37 7.96
N ILE A 73 -12.54 -18.17 8.13
CA ILE A 73 -12.12 -17.62 9.41
C ILE A 73 -13.16 -16.58 9.82
N THR A 74 -13.72 -16.75 10.99
CA THR A 74 -14.64 -15.76 11.58
C THR A 74 -13.93 -15.06 12.74
N ILE A 75 -13.90 -13.72 12.70
CA ILE A 75 -13.43 -12.87 13.78
C ILE A 75 -14.67 -12.21 14.39
N THR A 76 -15.06 -12.67 15.54
CA THR A 76 -16.24 -12.12 16.26
C THR A 76 -15.90 -10.80 16.93
N ARG A 77 -16.92 -10.05 17.34
CA ARG A 77 -16.73 -8.86 18.16
C ARG A 77 -15.96 -9.17 19.45
N ALA A 78 -16.26 -10.29 20.07
CA ALA A 78 -15.55 -10.73 21.29
C ALA A 78 -14.05 -11.01 21.01
N ASP A 79 -13.71 -11.57 19.85
CA ASP A 79 -12.30 -11.76 19.47
C ASP A 79 -11.58 -10.41 19.29
N ILE A 80 -12.24 -9.43 18.68
CA ILE A 80 -11.73 -8.07 18.49
C ILE A 80 -11.47 -7.41 19.85
N ASP A 81 -12.46 -7.47 20.75
CA ASP A 81 -12.37 -6.87 22.08
C ASP A 81 -11.31 -7.55 22.95
N ASN A 82 -11.23 -8.88 22.93
CA ASN A 82 -10.25 -9.66 23.67
C ASN A 82 -8.81 -9.47 23.16
N ALA A 83 -8.66 -9.20 21.86
CA ALA A 83 -7.36 -8.88 21.26
C ALA A 83 -6.92 -7.42 21.52
N GLY A 84 -7.83 -6.56 21.99
CA GLY A 84 -7.58 -5.14 22.20
C GLY A 84 -7.52 -4.33 20.92
N PHE A 85 -8.06 -4.84 19.83
CA PHE A 85 -8.12 -4.13 18.56
C PHE A 85 -9.09 -2.94 18.64
N GLN A 86 -8.70 -1.81 18.12
CA GLN A 86 -9.48 -0.58 18.18
C GLN A 86 -10.01 -0.13 16.82
N THR A 87 -9.57 -0.79 15.75
CA THR A 87 -10.02 -0.54 14.39
C THR A 87 -10.28 -1.86 13.67
N VAL A 88 -11.05 -1.82 12.59
CA VAL A 88 -11.22 -2.97 11.69
C VAL A 88 -9.89 -3.34 11.03
N TYR A 89 -9.07 -2.33 10.70
CA TYR A 89 -7.73 -2.55 10.16
C TYR A 89 -6.86 -3.38 11.10
N ASP A 90 -6.89 -3.11 12.42
CA ASP A 90 -6.14 -3.93 13.38
C ASP A 90 -6.53 -5.40 13.29
N ALA A 91 -7.83 -5.68 13.19
CA ALA A 91 -8.33 -7.05 13.13
C ALA A 91 -7.87 -7.78 11.85
N VAL A 92 -7.96 -7.13 10.68
CA VAL A 92 -7.62 -7.76 9.40
C VAL A 92 -6.12 -7.77 9.11
N SER A 93 -5.37 -6.75 9.53
CA SER A 93 -3.92 -6.69 9.36
C SER A 93 -3.19 -7.75 10.21
N ASN A 94 -3.80 -8.15 11.33
CA ASN A 94 -3.30 -9.20 12.22
C ASN A 94 -3.72 -10.63 11.81
N LEU A 95 -4.42 -10.80 10.69
CA LEU A 95 -4.66 -12.11 10.11
C LEU A 95 -3.33 -12.82 9.81
N THR A 96 -3.28 -14.12 10.10
CA THR A 96 -2.08 -14.91 9.79
C THR A 96 -1.87 -15.08 8.29
N GLN A 97 -2.92 -14.94 7.48
CA GLN A 97 -2.91 -14.98 6.01
C GLN A 97 -2.45 -13.67 5.37
N ASN A 98 -2.40 -12.58 6.14
CA ASN A 98 -1.86 -11.30 5.66
C ASN A 98 -0.32 -11.35 5.67
N THR A 99 0.25 -12.13 4.78
CA THR A 99 1.69 -12.42 4.72
C THR A 99 2.44 -11.55 3.72
N GLY A 100 1.73 -10.90 2.80
CA GLY A 100 2.34 -10.00 1.84
C GLY A 100 2.79 -8.69 2.46
N SER A 101 3.85 -8.12 1.90
CA SER A 101 4.26 -6.77 2.25
C SER A 101 3.29 -5.75 1.66
N VAL A 102 3.07 -4.69 2.41
CA VAL A 102 2.43 -3.46 1.92
C VAL A 102 3.32 -2.28 2.27
N ASN A 103 3.28 -1.28 1.43
CA ASN A 103 3.86 0.00 1.81
C ASN A 103 3.02 0.55 2.97
N GLY A 104 3.57 0.50 4.17
CA GLY A 104 2.88 0.91 5.39
C GLY A 104 2.68 2.42 5.48
N GLU A 105 2.03 2.86 6.54
CA GLU A 105 1.67 4.27 6.76
C GLU A 105 2.88 5.21 6.73
N ASN A 106 4.03 4.78 7.25
CA ASN A 106 5.26 5.56 7.25
C ASN A 106 5.84 5.75 5.83
N PHE A 107 5.71 4.76 4.95
CA PHE A 107 6.11 4.87 3.56
C PHE A 107 5.11 5.72 2.77
N GLN A 108 3.83 5.52 3.03
CA GLN A 108 2.74 6.20 2.34
C GLN A 108 2.51 7.64 2.81
N ALA A 109 3.16 8.06 3.90
CA ALA A 109 2.93 9.38 4.51
C ALA A 109 3.09 10.57 3.55
N GLY A 110 3.80 10.40 2.43
CA GLY A 110 3.92 11.41 1.38
C GLY A 110 2.97 11.25 0.19
N PHE A 111 2.31 10.10 0.07
CA PHE A 111 1.47 9.78 -1.09
C PHE A 111 0.05 9.42 -0.66
N ASN A 112 -0.12 8.46 0.24
CA ASN A 112 -1.41 7.96 0.69
C ASN A 112 -1.36 7.65 2.20
N ALA A 113 -1.12 8.66 3.02
CA ALA A 113 -0.93 8.50 4.46
C ALA A 113 -2.18 7.96 5.19
N SER A 114 -3.35 8.09 4.61
CA SER A 114 -4.61 7.62 5.18
C SER A 114 -5.01 6.21 4.73
N LEU A 115 -4.45 5.70 3.65
CA LEU A 115 -4.74 4.36 3.14
C LEU A 115 -4.17 3.27 4.05
N GLN A 116 -5.02 2.36 4.48
CA GLN A 116 -4.70 1.18 5.29
C GLN A 116 -4.99 -0.10 4.50
N PRO A 117 -4.08 -0.56 3.62
CA PRO A 117 -4.29 -1.74 2.79
C PRO A 117 -3.87 -3.02 3.52
N ILE A 118 -4.38 -4.17 3.04
CA ILE A 118 -3.86 -5.50 3.40
C ILE A 118 -3.40 -6.23 2.13
N ASN A 119 -2.58 -7.27 2.29
CA ASN A 119 -2.07 -8.08 1.20
C ASN A 119 -2.12 -9.56 1.58
N LEU A 120 -3.27 -10.19 1.34
CA LEU A 120 -3.43 -11.61 1.63
C LEU A 120 -2.54 -12.43 0.71
N ARG A 121 -1.69 -13.26 1.34
CA ARG A 121 -0.83 -14.25 0.65
C ARG A 121 0.11 -13.66 -0.40
N ASP A 122 0.41 -12.35 -0.28
CA ASP A 122 1.31 -11.62 -1.16
C ASP A 122 0.86 -11.49 -2.62
N PHE A 123 -0.46 -11.57 -2.89
CA PHE A 123 -1.02 -11.34 -4.22
C PHE A 123 -1.20 -9.85 -4.57
N GLY A 124 -0.92 -8.95 -3.65
CA GLY A 124 -1.13 -7.51 -3.79
C GLY A 124 -2.48 -7.03 -3.25
N PRO A 125 -2.58 -5.74 -2.85
CA PRO A 125 -3.76 -5.21 -2.16
C PRO A 125 -5.08 -5.31 -2.94
N GLY A 126 -5.07 -5.15 -4.24
CA GLY A 126 -6.27 -5.16 -5.09
C GLY A 126 -6.81 -6.56 -5.45
N ARG A 127 -6.20 -7.67 -4.95
CA ARG A 127 -6.61 -9.05 -5.28
C ARG A 127 -7.32 -9.77 -4.14
N THR A 128 -7.76 -9.01 -3.15
CA THR A 128 -8.66 -9.47 -2.08
C THR A 128 -9.96 -8.71 -2.20
N LEU A 129 -11.06 -9.43 -2.45
CA LEU A 129 -12.37 -8.81 -2.55
C LEU A 129 -12.88 -8.40 -1.16
N VAL A 130 -13.29 -7.16 -1.02
CA VAL A 130 -13.91 -6.65 0.20
C VAL A 130 -15.41 -6.50 0.01
N LEU A 131 -16.16 -7.01 0.97
CA LEU A 131 -17.61 -6.92 1.03
C LEU A 131 -18.05 -6.33 2.37
N VAL A 132 -19.13 -5.58 2.35
CA VAL A 132 -19.88 -5.17 3.55
C VAL A 132 -21.29 -5.73 3.42
N ASN A 133 -21.69 -6.58 4.38
CA ASN A 133 -22.97 -7.32 4.32
C ASN A 133 -23.16 -8.07 2.99
N GLY A 134 -22.09 -8.64 2.43
CA GLY A 134 -22.13 -9.39 1.18
C GLY A 134 -22.19 -8.54 -0.10
N LYS A 135 -22.02 -7.22 0.00
CA LYS A 135 -22.10 -6.25 -1.11
C LYS A 135 -20.76 -5.58 -1.35
N ARG A 136 -20.42 -5.35 -2.61
CA ARG A 136 -19.19 -4.67 -3.01
C ARG A 136 -19.23 -3.20 -2.64
N THR A 137 -18.07 -2.63 -2.35
CA THR A 137 -17.87 -1.24 -1.95
C THR A 137 -17.07 -0.45 -2.99
N ALA A 138 -16.97 0.86 -2.83
CA ALA A 138 -16.04 1.71 -3.57
C ALA A 138 -14.58 1.43 -3.16
N ASP A 139 -13.66 1.63 -4.10
CA ASP A 139 -12.22 1.62 -3.84
C ASP A 139 -11.78 2.96 -3.21
N TYR A 140 -10.59 3.01 -2.63
CA TYR A 140 -9.97 4.25 -2.20
C TYR A 140 -9.62 5.12 -3.40
N PRO A 141 -9.94 6.42 -3.43
CA PRO A 141 -9.81 7.25 -4.63
C PRO A 141 -8.38 7.39 -5.13
N PHE A 142 -7.39 7.55 -4.23
CA PHE A 142 -5.99 7.60 -4.65
C PHE A 142 -5.45 6.19 -4.88
N PRO A 143 -4.94 5.88 -6.08
CA PRO A 143 -4.40 4.56 -6.38
C PRO A 143 -3.24 4.18 -5.45
N TYR A 144 -3.19 2.94 -5.01
CA TYR A 144 -2.07 2.38 -4.27
C TYR A 144 -0.81 2.42 -5.14
N ASN A 145 0.25 3.05 -4.66
CA ASN A 145 1.49 3.35 -5.41
C ASN A 145 1.26 4.14 -6.71
N GLY A 146 0.10 4.77 -6.87
CA GLY A 146 -0.25 5.51 -8.09
C GLY A 146 -0.73 4.64 -9.25
N GLU A 147 -0.96 3.34 -9.04
CA GLU A 147 -1.20 2.38 -10.12
C GLU A 147 -2.43 1.49 -9.92
N SER A 148 -2.61 0.88 -8.74
CA SER A 148 -3.63 -0.13 -8.52
C SER A 148 -4.73 0.34 -7.58
N ALA A 149 -5.94 -0.22 -7.75
CA ALA A 149 -7.03 0.00 -6.83
C ALA A 149 -6.78 -0.73 -5.50
N SER A 150 -7.23 -0.15 -4.40
CA SER A 150 -7.16 -0.76 -3.08
C SER A 150 -8.33 -0.29 -2.22
N PHE A 151 -8.76 -1.14 -1.30
CA PHE A 151 -9.74 -0.77 -0.29
C PHE A 151 -9.05 -0.18 0.95
N ASN A 152 -9.61 0.88 1.53
CA ASN A 152 -9.14 1.44 2.80
C ASN A 152 -9.88 0.81 3.99
N TRP A 153 -9.20 -0.05 4.75
CA TRP A 153 -9.78 -0.71 5.93
C TRP A 153 -10.08 0.26 7.08
N GLY A 154 -9.50 1.44 7.05
CA GLY A 154 -9.85 2.54 7.94
C GLY A 154 -11.26 3.11 7.73
N ALA A 155 -11.90 2.81 6.60
CA ALA A 155 -13.21 3.34 6.24
C ALA A 155 -14.40 2.56 6.81
N ILE A 156 -14.19 1.60 7.72
CA ILE A 156 -15.27 0.84 8.37
C ILE A 156 -15.30 1.16 9.87
N PRO A 157 -16.40 1.70 10.42
CA PRO A 157 -16.52 1.97 11.85
C PRO A 157 -16.63 0.67 12.66
N LEU A 158 -15.74 0.49 13.63
CA LEU A 158 -15.69 -0.71 14.47
C LEU A 158 -16.96 -0.87 15.31
N ALA A 159 -17.55 0.23 15.76
CA ALA A 159 -18.79 0.23 16.56
C ALA A 159 -19.98 -0.40 15.83
N ALA A 160 -19.94 -0.44 14.49
CA ALA A 160 -20.98 -1.04 13.66
C ALA A 160 -20.69 -2.50 13.28
N VAL A 161 -19.54 -3.07 13.66
CA VAL A 161 -19.15 -4.43 13.23
C VAL A 161 -19.67 -5.48 14.23
N GLU A 162 -20.35 -6.48 13.70
CA GLU A 162 -20.75 -7.69 14.41
C GLU A 162 -19.64 -8.74 14.34
N ARG A 163 -19.16 -9.04 13.13
CA ARG A 163 -18.08 -9.98 12.85
C ARG A 163 -17.44 -9.74 11.49
N ILE A 164 -16.27 -10.30 11.29
CA ILE A 164 -15.54 -10.29 10.02
C ILE A 164 -15.37 -11.74 9.58
N GLU A 165 -15.80 -12.05 8.38
CA GLU A 165 -15.69 -13.36 7.75
C GLU A 165 -14.62 -13.31 6.67
N VAL A 166 -13.61 -14.18 6.75
CA VAL A 166 -12.48 -14.23 5.82
C VAL A 166 -12.44 -15.57 5.12
N LEU A 167 -12.79 -15.57 3.86
CA LEU A 167 -12.64 -16.72 2.98
C LEU A 167 -11.22 -16.71 2.40
N THR A 168 -10.45 -17.74 2.69
CA THR A 168 -9.01 -17.77 2.41
C THR A 168 -8.63 -18.51 1.12
N SER A 169 -9.58 -18.70 0.22
CA SER A 169 -9.40 -19.33 -1.11
C SER A 169 -10.05 -18.48 -2.20
N GLY A 170 -9.63 -18.66 -3.45
CA GLY A 170 -10.27 -18.02 -4.58
C GLY A 170 -11.77 -18.35 -4.65
N ALA A 171 -12.59 -17.34 -4.95
CA ALA A 171 -14.04 -17.46 -4.95
C ALA A 171 -14.71 -16.66 -6.08
N SER A 172 -14.01 -16.45 -7.20
CA SER A 172 -14.57 -15.69 -8.33
C SER A 172 -15.81 -16.36 -8.95
N SER A 173 -15.95 -17.68 -8.84
CA SER A 173 -17.15 -18.41 -9.28
C SER A 173 -18.42 -18.06 -8.51
N ILE A 174 -18.29 -17.40 -7.34
CA ILE A 174 -19.42 -16.96 -6.49
C ILE A 174 -19.53 -15.43 -6.52
N TYR A 175 -18.39 -14.73 -6.38
CA TYR A 175 -18.34 -13.28 -6.16
C TYR A 175 -17.84 -12.48 -7.37
N GLY A 176 -17.27 -13.10 -8.40
CA GLY A 176 -16.70 -12.43 -9.57
C GLY A 176 -15.26 -11.95 -9.38
N SER A 177 -14.86 -10.91 -10.12
CA SER A 177 -13.52 -10.34 -10.10
C SER A 177 -13.02 -9.99 -8.69
N ASP A 178 -11.71 -9.90 -8.53
CA ASP A 178 -10.99 -9.48 -7.32
C ASP A 178 -10.92 -10.55 -6.20
N ALA A 179 -11.77 -11.60 -6.25
CA ALA A 179 -11.79 -12.71 -5.29
C ALA A 179 -10.70 -13.76 -5.61
N VAL A 180 -9.44 -13.34 -5.81
CA VAL A 180 -8.30 -14.20 -6.19
C VAL A 180 -7.61 -14.75 -4.95
N ALA A 181 -7.10 -13.89 -4.08
CA ALA A 181 -6.41 -14.26 -2.84
C ALA A 181 -7.38 -14.63 -1.71
N GLY A 182 -8.63 -14.22 -1.84
CA GLY A 182 -9.70 -14.46 -0.89
C GLY A 182 -10.79 -13.39 -0.91
N VAL A 183 -11.73 -13.52 0.03
CA VAL A 183 -12.82 -12.57 0.24
C VAL A 183 -12.87 -12.21 1.72
N VAL A 184 -12.97 -10.94 2.03
CA VAL A 184 -13.23 -10.45 3.40
C VAL A 184 -14.57 -9.75 3.42
N ASN A 185 -15.50 -10.31 4.20
CA ASN A 185 -16.85 -9.78 4.33
C ASN A 185 -17.07 -9.26 5.75
N VAL A 186 -17.32 -7.98 5.87
CA VAL A 186 -17.64 -7.35 7.15
C VAL A 186 -19.13 -7.35 7.36
N ILE A 187 -19.58 -8.01 8.40
CA ILE A 187 -20.99 -8.07 8.78
C ILE A 187 -21.25 -6.99 9.82
N LEU A 188 -22.18 -6.10 9.52
CA LEU A 188 -22.57 -5.02 10.40
C LEU A 188 -23.69 -5.47 11.34
N VAL A 189 -23.70 -4.91 12.55
CA VAL A 189 -24.70 -5.19 13.59
C VAL A 189 -26.13 -4.91 13.08
N ASP A 190 -27.06 -5.75 13.50
CA ASP A 190 -28.48 -5.60 13.22
C ASP A 190 -29.28 -6.08 14.44
N GLY A 191 -30.42 -5.43 14.72
CA GLY A 191 -31.33 -5.85 15.78
C GLY A 191 -30.79 -5.75 17.20
N LEU A 192 -29.94 -4.76 17.51
CA LEU A 192 -29.45 -4.53 18.87
C LEU A 192 -30.61 -4.14 19.81
N GLU A 193 -30.76 -4.86 20.90
CA GLU A 193 -31.79 -4.62 21.91
C GLU A 193 -31.29 -3.79 23.08
N ARG A 194 -30.01 -3.78 23.36
CA ARG A 194 -29.37 -3.09 24.49
C ARG A 194 -28.60 -1.88 24.02
N GLN A 195 -28.63 -0.85 24.86
CA GLN A 195 -27.74 0.30 24.69
C GLN A 195 -26.42 0.02 25.37
N THR A 196 -25.33 0.24 24.64
CA THR A 196 -23.97 0.06 25.14
C THR A 196 -23.17 1.34 24.96
N ALA A 197 -22.37 1.67 25.94
CA ALA A 197 -21.35 2.72 25.84
C ALA A 197 -20.01 2.09 26.20
N ARG A 198 -19.04 2.26 25.32
CA ARG A 198 -17.70 1.70 25.48
C ARG A 198 -16.67 2.83 25.39
N VAL A 199 -15.71 2.81 26.28
CA VAL A 199 -14.57 3.71 26.27
C VAL A 199 -13.31 2.86 26.30
N VAL A 200 -12.46 3.00 25.29
CA VAL A 200 -11.16 2.34 25.22
C VAL A 200 -10.09 3.41 25.14
N ALA A 201 -9.10 3.33 26.03
CA ALA A 201 -7.93 4.18 25.99
C ALA A 201 -6.69 3.30 25.91
N GLY A 202 -5.81 3.62 24.98
CA GLY A 202 -4.55 2.93 24.75
C GLY A 202 -3.38 3.89 24.74
N GLY A 203 -2.17 3.36 24.72
CA GLY A 203 -0.96 4.18 24.59
C GLY A 203 0.31 3.38 24.74
N GLY A 204 1.42 3.99 24.35
CA GLY A 204 2.73 3.39 24.51
C GLY A 204 3.13 3.24 25.98
N VAL A 205 3.89 2.19 26.29
CA VAL A 205 4.34 1.86 27.65
C VAL A 205 5.30 2.91 28.21
N ASN A 206 6.04 3.60 27.34
CA ASN A 206 6.99 4.63 27.71
C ASN A 206 6.38 6.03 27.49
N ALA A 207 6.57 6.91 28.44
CA ALA A 207 6.11 8.30 28.31
C ALA A 207 6.76 8.98 27.09
N GLY A 208 5.91 9.58 26.23
CA GLY A 208 6.36 10.24 25.02
C GLY A 208 6.59 9.32 23.82
N SER A 209 6.21 8.03 23.94
CA SER A 209 6.36 7.08 22.82
C SER A 209 5.36 7.28 21.67
N GLY A 210 4.35 8.14 21.85
CA GLY A 210 3.24 8.30 20.91
C GLY A 210 2.29 7.11 20.88
N GLY A 211 1.33 7.14 19.97
CA GLY A 211 0.34 6.07 19.81
C GLY A 211 -0.71 6.04 20.92
N GLU A 212 -0.94 7.17 21.59
CA GLU A 212 -2.07 7.29 22.49
C GLU A 212 -3.35 7.21 21.67
N THR A 213 -4.28 6.36 22.10
CA THR A 213 -5.57 6.16 21.46
C THR A 213 -6.71 6.41 22.41
N LEU A 214 -7.79 6.95 21.88
CA LEU A 214 -9.08 7.06 22.58
C LEU A 214 -10.17 6.63 21.60
N ASN A 215 -10.91 5.57 21.97
CA ASN A 215 -12.09 5.14 21.24
C ASN A 215 -13.32 5.27 22.12
N LEU A 216 -14.34 5.98 21.63
CA LEU A 216 -15.64 6.16 22.27
C LEU A 216 -16.68 5.55 21.34
N GLU A 217 -17.37 4.53 21.82
CA GLU A 217 -18.43 3.87 21.06
C GLU A 217 -19.76 3.99 21.84
N PHE A 218 -20.82 4.26 21.10
CA PHE A 218 -22.17 4.24 21.64
C PHE A 218 -23.08 3.52 20.63
N ALA A 219 -23.64 2.38 21.02
CA ALA A 219 -24.49 1.59 20.15
C ALA A 219 -25.76 1.18 20.89
N GLY A 220 -26.81 0.96 20.14
CA GLY A 220 -28.10 0.54 20.69
C GLY A 220 -29.15 0.38 19.62
N GLY A 221 -30.35 0.01 20.05
CA GLY A 221 -31.46 -0.16 19.15
C GLY A 221 -32.72 -0.44 19.88
N GLY A 222 -33.70 -0.91 19.13
CA GLY A 222 -35.02 -1.29 19.67
C GLY A 222 -35.86 -1.90 18.57
N PHE A 223 -36.93 -2.53 18.99
CA PHE A 223 -37.93 -3.15 18.11
C PHE A 223 -39.33 -2.85 18.55
N GLY A 224 -40.26 -2.93 17.60
CA GLY A 224 -41.69 -2.90 17.83
C GLY A 224 -42.34 -4.10 17.13
N GLU A 225 -43.66 -4.12 17.06
CA GLU A 225 -44.38 -5.25 16.46
C GLU A 225 -44.02 -5.52 14.98
N ARG A 226 -43.57 -4.50 14.27
CA ARG A 226 -43.28 -4.56 12.81
C ARG A 226 -42.01 -3.84 12.38
N TYR A 227 -41.21 -3.35 13.31
CA TYR A 227 -39.98 -2.65 12.96
C TYR A 227 -38.88 -2.94 13.95
N SER A 228 -37.65 -2.89 13.45
CA SER A 228 -36.49 -2.79 14.29
C SER A 228 -35.60 -1.63 13.84
N TYR A 229 -34.78 -1.13 14.73
CA TYR A 229 -33.73 -0.16 14.39
C TYR A 229 -32.49 -0.40 15.24
N THR A 230 -31.36 -0.10 14.66
CA THR A 230 -30.03 -0.18 15.30
C THR A 230 -29.25 1.07 14.94
N TYR A 231 -28.50 1.60 15.88
CA TYR A 231 -27.59 2.71 15.66
C TYR A 231 -26.25 2.44 16.35
N ALA A 232 -25.16 2.98 15.76
CA ALA A 232 -23.86 3.04 16.39
C ALA A 232 -23.18 4.36 16.05
N LEU A 233 -22.51 4.94 17.04
CA LEU A 233 -21.71 6.15 16.93
C LEU A 233 -20.32 5.84 17.43
N GLU A 234 -19.31 6.36 16.74
CA GLU A 234 -17.91 6.14 17.09
C GLU A 234 -17.14 7.46 17.00
N TYR A 235 -16.28 7.68 17.97
CA TYR A 235 -15.22 8.68 17.90
C TYR A 235 -13.90 8.01 18.24
N TYR A 236 -12.92 8.10 17.34
CA TYR A 236 -11.59 7.55 17.48
C TYR A 236 -10.55 8.64 17.30
N ASP A 237 -9.57 8.72 18.22
CA ASP A 237 -8.42 9.65 18.16
C ASP A 237 -7.14 8.84 18.42
N GLU A 238 -6.24 8.82 17.49
CA GLU A 238 -4.93 8.18 17.56
C GLU A 238 -3.83 9.20 17.33
N LYS A 239 -2.85 9.23 18.21
CA LYS A 239 -1.66 10.05 18.07
C LYS A 239 -0.58 9.31 17.29
N ALA A 240 0.15 10.03 16.45
CA ALA A 240 1.27 9.48 15.72
C ALA A 240 2.29 8.81 16.66
N VAL A 241 2.88 7.71 16.19
CA VAL A 241 4.06 7.11 16.82
C VAL A 241 5.32 7.64 16.12
N PRO A 242 6.05 8.61 16.68
CA PRO A 242 7.26 9.10 16.05
C PRO A 242 8.32 8.00 15.96
N ILE A 243 9.07 7.94 14.86
CA ILE A 243 10.20 7.02 14.69
C ILE A 243 11.22 7.25 15.80
N SER A 244 11.47 8.51 16.17
CA SER A 244 12.35 8.92 17.28
C SER A 244 11.98 8.36 18.65
N SER A 245 10.79 7.80 18.80
CA SER A 245 10.36 7.14 20.04
C SER A 245 10.84 5.70 20.20
N ARG A 246 11.54 5.16 19.22
CA ARG A 246 12.04 3.77 19.18
C ARG A 246 13.58 3.80 19.13
N SER A 247 14.21 3.29 20.17
CA SER A 247 15.67 3.26 20.31
C SER A 247 16.39 2.47 19.20
N GLU A 248 15.66 1.61 18.49
CA GLU A 248 16.17 0.83 17.38
C GLU A 248 16.14 1.58 16.04
N HIS A 249 15.56 2.79 16.02
CA HIS A 249 15.35 3.60 14.82
C HIS A 249 15.57 5.10 15.05
N ASP A 250 15.98 5.52 16.23
CA ASP A 250 16.07 6.93 16.60
C ASP A 250 17.37 7.59 16.10
N SER A 251 18.31 6.79 15.58
CA SER A 251 19.61 7.26 15.10
C SER A 251 20.11 6.42 13.91
N TYR A 252 20.85 7.07 13.01
CA TYR A 252 21.60 6.36 11.96
C TYR A 252 22.59 5.33 12.50
N LYS A 253 22.92 5.38 13.82
CA LYS A 253 23.83 4.45 14.50
C LYS A 253 23.18 3.12 14.84
N ASP A 254 21.87 3.00 14.70
CA ASP A 254 21.10 1.80 15.03
C ASP A 254 21.16 0.73 13.91
N ALA A 255 22.16 0.83 13.04
CA ALA A 255 22.43 -0.16 12.01
C ALA A 255 22.66 -1.54 12.64
N GLN A 256 22.02 -2.56 12.09
CA GLN A 256 22.19 -3.94 12.53
C GLN A 256 23.65 -4.41 12.32
N ASP A 257 24.10 -5.31 13.22
CA ASP A 257 25.45 -5.88 13.21
C ASP A 257 25.94 -6.27 11.81
N GLY A 258 26.98 -5.56 11.33
CA GLY A 258 27.64 -5.83 10.06
C GLY A 258 26.92 -5.31 8.81
N GLY A 259 25.84 -4.58 8.99
CA GLY A 259 25.03 -4.04 7.93
C GLY A 259 25.40 -2.62 7.49
N LEU A 260 24.74 -2.20 6.45
CA LEU A 260 24.71 -0.81 5.98
C LEU A 260 24.15 0.08 7.10
N PRO A 261 24.61 1.34 7.23
CA PRO A 261 24.00 2.28 8.14
C PRO A 261 22.48 2.33 7.89
N SER A 262 21.71 2.54 8.96
CA SER A 262 20.26 2.68 8.85
C SER A 262 19.95 3.73 7.77
N ARG A 263 18.82 3.60 7.09
CA ARG A 263 18.40 4.48 5.99
C ARG A 263 18.43 5.98 6.33
N GLY A 264 18.57 6.32 7.61
CA GLY A 264 18.55 7.68 8.09
C GLY A 264 19.85 8.46 7.96
N LEU A 265 20.98 7.82 7.67
CA LEU A 265 22.20 8.58 7.40
C LEU A 265 22.26 8.93 5.90
N LEU A 266 21.69 10.07 5.57
CA LEU A 266 21.65 10.56 4.20
C LEU A 266 23.00 11.18 3.79
N ILE A 267 24.07 10.37 3.81
CA ILE A 267 25.39 10.77 3.29
C ILE A 267 25.36 10.88 1.78
N ARG A 268 24.56 10.05 1.14
CA ARG A 268 24.57 9.90 -0.31
C ARG A 268 23.94 11.06 -1.05
N ASP A 269 22.94 11.69 -0.45
CA ASP A 269 22.06 12.62 -1.14
C ASP A 269 21.95 14.00 -0.47
N GLN A 270 22.64 14.25 0.67
CA GLN A 270 22.37 15.44 1.47
C GLN A 270 23.63 16.05 2.07
N PHE A 271 24.38 16.76 1.25
CA PHE A 271 25.60 17.40 1.71
C PHE A 271 25.50 18.89 1.73
N ALA A 272 25.88 19.46 2.82
CA ALA A 272 26.21 20.85 2.91
C ALA A 272 27.67 21.12 2.49
N GLY A 273 28.04 20.64 1.31
CA GLY A 273 29.29 21.00 0.68
C GLY A 273 30.43 19.98 0.83
N ALA A 274 30.86 19.43 -0.28
CA ALA A 274 32.13 18.74 -0.39
C ALA A 274 32.97 19.48 -1.42
N PHE A 275 34.16 19.87 -1.04
CA PHE A 275 35.10 20.55 -1.91
C PHE A 275 36.31 19.64 -2.15
N ASN A 276 36.48 19.13 -3.35
CA ASN A 276 37.68 18.43 -3.75
C ASN A 276 38.62 19.42 -4.45
N HIS A 277 39.76 19.69 -3.86
CA HIS A 277 40.77 20.54 -4.42
C HIS A 277 41.94 19.68 -4.85
N TYR A 278 42.21 19.66 -6.14
CA TYR A 278 43.39 19.01 -6.71
C TYR A 278 44.26 20.03 -7.39
N THR A 279 45.56 19.98 -7.12
CA THR A 279 46.54 20.69 -7.95
C THR A 279 46.73 19.97 -9.28
N PRO A 280 47.20 20.64 -10.35
CA PRO A 280 47.45 19.97 -11.62
C PRO A 280 48.38 18.75 -11.54
N ASP A 281 49.32 18.73 -10.63
CA ASP A 281 50.22 17.60 -10.43
C ASP A 281 49.53 16.46 -9.68
N GLU A 282 48.70 16.76 -8.69
CA GLU A 282 47.91 15.77 -7.97
C GLU A 282 46.82 15.14 -8.87
N LEU A 283 46.32 15.86 -9.87
CA LEU A 283 45.36 15.34 -10.82
C LEU A 283 45.96 14.28 -11.74
N ILE A 284 47.24 14.43 -12.12
CA ILE A 284 47.99 13.48 -12.95
C ILE A 284 48.33 12.25 -12.14
N ASP A 285 48.70 12.41 -10.88
CA ASP A 285 48.99 11.32 -9.96
C ASP A 285 47.74 10.71 -9.33
N GLY A 286 46.65 11.47 -9.11
CA GLY A 286 45.42 11.05 -8.47
C GLY A 286 44.58 10.09 -9.29
N LEU A 287 44.78 9.95 -10.59
CA LEU A 287 44.20 8.87 -11.39
C LEU A 287 44.81 7.50 -11.06
N THR A 288 45.92 7.46 -10.32
CA THR A 288 46.67 6.25 -9.98
C THR A 288 47.03 6.11 -8.48
N ALA A 289 46.79 7.12 -7.66
CA ALA A 289 47.07 7.10 -6.22
C ALA A 289 45.77 7.02 -5.38
N PRO A 290 45.79 6.30 -4.25
CA PRO A 290 44.67 6.35 -3.33
C PRO A 290 44.50 7.77 -2.76
N PHE A 291 43.26 8.23 -2.70
CA PHE A 291 42.86 9.50 -2.11
C PHE A 291 43.48 9.70 -0.72
N ASP A 292 44.16 10.82 -0.51
CA ASP A 292 44.68 11.21 0.80
C ASP A 292 43.68 12.10 1.51
N PRO A 293 42.96 11.59 2.54
CA PRO A 293 41.99 12.37 3.31
C PRO A 293 42.59 13.59 4.02
N SER A 294 43.94 13.64 4.16
CA SER A 294 44.64 14.77 4.76
C SER A 294 44.89 15.95 3.80
N SER A 295 44.67 15.76 2.50
CA SER A 295 44.83 16.81 1.48
C SER A 295 43.66 17.83 1.46
N GLY A 296 42.70 17.66 2.36
CA GLY A 296 41.86 18.74 2.89
C GLY A 296 40.78 19.25 1.97
N LEU A 297 39.64 18.83 2.27
CA LEU A 297 38.46 19.63 2.07
C LEU A 297 38.39 20.67 3.16
N VAL A 298 38.43 21.90 2.75
CA VAL A 298 38.40 23.02 3.69
C VAL A 298 37.01 23.61 3.56
N PRO A 299 36.12 23.45 4.56
CA PRO A 299 35.03 24.41 4.74
C PRO A 299 35.62 25.79 4.60
N THR A 300 34.95 26.73 4.00
CA THR A 300 35.35 28.16 4.01
C THR A 300 35.96 28.49 5.36
N ALA A 301 37.15 29.04 5.35
CA ALA A 301 38.01 29.14 6.55
C ALA A 301 37.21 29.61 7.77
N GLY A 302 37.03 28.71 8.75
CA GLY A 302 36.34 28.98 9.99
C GLY A 302 34.88 28.48 10.13
N LEU A 303 34.29 27.87 9.11
CA LEU A 303 32.98 27.25 9.24
C LEU A 303 33.13 25.74 9.51
N SER A 304 32.40 25.24 10.47
CA SER A 304 32.22 23.81 10.76
C SER A 304 30.88 23.35 10.23
N CYS A 305 30.66 22.02 10.12
CA CYS A 305 29.35 21.49 9.80
C CYS A 305 28.25 22.03 10.72
N GLN A 306 28.59 22.25 11.99
CA GLN A 306 27.66 22.76 13.01
C GLN A 306 27.20 24.20 12.75
N ASP A 307 28.00 25.00 12.02
CA ASP A 307 27.62 26.37 11.67
C ASP A 307 26.46 26.39 10.62
N ALA A 308 26.21 25.28 9.94
CA ALA A 308 25.10 25.12 9.00
C ALA A 308 23.81 24.57 9.66
N GLY A 309 23.79 24.40 10.98
CA GLY A 309 22.68 23.86 11.77
C GLY A 309 23.01 22.51 12.39
N ASP A 310 22.08 21.57 12.38
CA ASP A 310 22.24 20.24 13.00
C ASP A 310 23.12 19.26 12.18
N TYR A 311 23.96 19.80 11.29
CA TYR A 311 24.88 19.00 10.51
C TYR A 311 26.11 18.61 11.32
N PHE A 312 26.64 17.41 11.08
CA PHE A 312 27.87 16.93 11.69
C PHE A 312 28.81 16.36 10.62
N ALA A 313 30.10 16.27 10.94
CA ALA A 313 31.08 15.61 10.10
C ALA A 313 31.09 14.12 10.45
N PRO A 314 30.62 13.22 9.55
CA PRO A 314 30.66 11.80 9.80
C PRO A 314 32.09 11.27 9.79
N THR A 315 32.38 10.24 10.59
CA THR A 315 33.68 9.55 10.64
C THR A 315 33.84 8.57 9.49
N GLU A 316 35.10 8.17 9.20
CA GLU A 316 35.37 7.11 8.19
C GLU A 316 34.59 5.83 8.46
N THR A 317 34.42 5.46 9.72
CA THR A 317 33.69 4.27 10.14
C THR A 317 32.18 4.39 9.89
N GLU A 318 31.61 5.59 10.02
CA GLU A 318 30.21 5.90 9.81
C GLU A 318 29.84 5.99 8.32
N ILE A 319 30.79 6.42 7.48
CA ILE A 319 30.62 6.47 6.02
C ILE A 319 30.76 5.07 5.39
N GLY A 320 31.62 4.23 6.00
CA GLY A 320 31.87 2.86 5.54
C GLY A 320 32.31 2.77 4.07
N ASN A 321 32.05 1.65 3.43
CA ASN A 321 32.34 1.40 2.03
C ASN A 321 31.39 2.12 1.06
N TYR A 322 30.43 2.88 1.56
CA TYR A 322 29.35 3.45 0.75
C TYR A 322 29.80 4.56 -0.20
N VAL A 323 30.85 5.32 0.17
CA VAL A 323 31.41 6.36 -0.70
C VAL A 323 32.94 6.36 -0.55
N PRO A 324 33.67 5.51 -1.29
CA PRO A 324 35.11 5.36 -1.13
C PRO A 324 35.93 6.61 -1.43
N PHE A 325 35.31 7.70 -1.91
CA PHE A 325 36.00 8.93 -2.32
C PHE A 325 35.67 10.15 -1.48
N ALA A 326 34.94 10.02 -0.36
CA ALA A 326 34.32 11.16 0.30
C ALA A 326 34.72 11.36 1.76
N VAL A 327 35.72 10.67 2.23
CA VAL A 327 36.15 10.73 3.62
C VAL A 327 36.74 12.11 3.98
N GLY A 328 36.15 12.75 4.98
CA GLY A 328 36.64 14.03 5.54
C GLY A 328 36.04 15.29 4.92
N ALA A 329 35.13 15.16 3.96
CA ALA A 329 34.66 16.29 3.16
C ALA A 329 33.18 16.62 3.36
N TRP A 330 32.52 15.91 4.19
CA TRP A 330 31.04 15.90 4.16
C TRP A 330 30.46 16.37 5.49
N CYS A 331 29.40 17.18 5.40
CA CYS A 331 28.51 17.39 6.50
C CYS A 331 27.28 16.54 6.28
N ALA A 332 26.88 15.77 7.27
CA ALA A 332 25.71 14.91 7.25
C ALA A 332 24.68 15.42 8.25
N ILE A 333 23.43 15.05 8.04
CA ILE A 333 22.36 15.20 9.01
C ILE A 333 21.74 13.84 9.26
N ASP A 334 21.39 13.58 10.51
CA ASP A 334 20.64 12.39 10.88
C ASP A 334 19.14 12.63 10.64
N THR A 335 18.55 11.89 9.72
CA THR A 335 17.12 11.93 9.41
C THR A 335 16.40 10.66 9.81
N SER A 336 17.10 9.70 10.42
CA SER A 336 16.52 8.42 10.85
C SER A 336 15.36 8.59 11.82
N SER A 337 15.42 9.60 12.66
CA SER A 337 14.38 9.92 13.63
C SER A 337 13.18 10.67 13.05
N ASN A 338 13.22 11.05 11.78
CA ASN A 338 12.16 11.81 11.14
C ASN A 338 11.00 10.92 10.73
N GLY A 339 9.80 11.47 10.68
CA GLY A 339 8.61 10.76 10.30
C GLY A 339 7.94 10.01 11.45
N SER A 340 6.95 9.21 11.08
CA SER A 340 6.14 8.44 12.00
C SER A 340 6.03 6.98 11.55
N LEU A 341 5.96 6.06 12.52
CA LEU A 341 5.66 4.64 12.29
C LEU A 341 4.17 4.43 12.03
N THR A 342 3.33 5.15 12.78
CA THR A 342 1.89 5.28 12.52
C THR A 342 1.52 6.76 12.50
N ASN A 343 0.53 7.11 11.70
CA ASN A 343 0.10 8.48 11.49
C ASN A 343 -0.92 8.92 12.55
N GLU A 344 -1.04 10.23 12.76
CA GLU A 344 -2.15 10.78 13.56
C GLU A 344 -3.44 10.61 12.77
N ARG A 345 -4.48 10.09 13.47
CA ARG A 345 -5.80 9.86 12.86
C ARG A 345 -6.92 10.22 13.82
N LYS A 346 -7.92 10.94 13.31
CA LYS A 346 -9.18 11.18 14.00
C LYS A 346 -10.32 10.71 13.11
N ARG A 347 -11.27 10.03 13.72
CA ARG A 347 -12.41 9.49 13.02
C ARG A 347 -13.70 9.73 13.79
N THR A 348 -14.73 10.14 13.06
CA THR A 348 -16.10 10.23 13.57
C THR A 348 -17.00 9.43 12.66
N ALA A 349 -17.78 8.51 13.22
CA ALA A 349 -18.65 7.66 12.44
C ALA A 349 -20.04 7.54 13.02
N ALA A 350 -21.00 7.33 12.12
CA ALA A 350 -22.39 7.04 12.45
C ALA A 350 -22.91 5.89 11.60
N PHE A 351 -23.57 4.95 12.22
CA PHE A 351 -24.28 3.85 11.59
C PHE A 351 -25.74 3.88 12.02
N LEU A 352 -26.63 3.64 11.07
CA LEU A 352 -28.06 3.51 11.30
C LEU A 352 -28.61 2.37 10.44
N SER A 353 -29.35 1.44 11.03
CA SER A 353 -30.05 0.36 10.35
C SER A 353 -31.50 0.35 10.79
N GLY A 354 -32.41 0.01 9.90
CA GLY A 354 -33.80 -0.18 10.22
C GLY A 354 -34.49 -1.18 9.32
N THR A 355 -35.40 -1.95 9.87
CA THR A 355 -36.24 -2.88 9.13
C THR A 355 -37.72 -2.57 9.41
N TYR A 356 -38.58 -2.90 8.44
CA TYR A 356 -40.04 -2.76 8.57
C TYR A 356 -40.77 -3.90 7.85
N GLU A 357 -41.54 -4.69 8.55
CA GLU A 357 -42.39 -5.73 8.02
C GLU A 357 -43.58 -5.13 7.25
N LEU A 358 -43.51 -5.14 5.93
CA LEU A 358 -44.61 -4.70 5.07
C LEU A 358 -45.77 -5.66 5.12
N THR A 359 -45.49 -6.95 5.10
CA THR A 359 -46.43 -8.09 5.26
C THR A 359 -45.69 -9.17 6.05
N ASP A 360 -46.42 -10.20 6.49
CA ASP A 360 -45.83 -11.38 7.18
C ASP A 360 -44.76 -12.11 6.37
N SER A 361 -44.62 -11.83 5.07
CA SER A 361 -43.67 -12.49 4.16
C SER A 361 -42.75 -11.52 3.43
N VAL A 362 -42.84 -10.20 3.67
CA VAL A 362 -42.04 -9.18 2.99
C VAL A 362 -41.58 -8.13 3.98
N GLU A 363 -40.29 -7.91 4.07
CA GLU A 363 -39.65 -6.90 4.89
C GLU A 363 -38.91 -5.89 4.01
N ALA A 364 -39.02 -4.61 4.36
CA ALA A 364 -38.16 -3.54 3.82
C ALA A 364 -37.05 -3.25 4.82
N TYR A 365 -35.85 -2.96 4.32
CA TYR A 365 -34.73 -2.56 5.15
C TYR A 365 -33.98 -1.39 4.55
N ALA A 366 -33.31 -0.65 5.41
CA ALA A 366 -32.38 0.40 5.02
C ALA A 366 -31.23 0.48 6.02
N LYS A 367 -30.01 0.71 5.50
CA LYS A 367 -28.79 0.93 6.29
C LYS A 367 -28.09 2.17 5.79
N TYR A 368 -27.51 2.93 6.70
CA TYR A 368 -26.71 4.10 6.42
C TYR A 368 -25.43 4.06 7.26
N VAL A 369 -24.29 4.24 6.61
CA VAL A 369 -22.99 4.42 7.25
C VAL A 369 -22.44 5.76 6.82
N TYR A 370 -21.95 6.56 7.73
CA TYR A 370 -21.21 7.77 7.48
C TYR A 370 -19.92 7.75 8.31
N LEU A 371 -18.83 8.17 7.70
CA LEU A 371 -17.56 8.23 8.37
C LEU A 371 -16.75 9.42 7.81
N GLU A 372 -16.23 10.24 8.72
CA GLU A 372 -15.27 11.30 8.46
C GLU A 372 -13.94 10.97 9.14
N THR A 373 -12.84 11.07 8.40
CA THR A 373 -11.50 10.78 8.90
C THR A 373 -10.55 11.92 8.56
N ASP A 374 -9.83 12.40 9.58
CA ASP A 374 -8.68 13.30 9.43
C ASP A 374 -7.40 12.50 9.68
N THR A 375 -6.48 12.45 8.72
CA THR A 375 -5.18 11.80 8.87
C THR A 375 -4.07 12.79 8.58
N ILE A 376 -3.02 12.77 9.40
CA ILE A 376 -1.80 13.57 9.20
C ILE A 376 -0.62 12.63 9.07
N GLY A 377 -0.04 12.57 7.87
CA GLY A 377 1.19 11.83 7.59
C GLY A 377 2.40 12.74 7.64
N THR A 378 3.49 12.26 8.24
CA THR A 378 4.74 13.00 8.33
C THR A 378 5.85 12.22 7.64
N LEU A 379 6.54 12.88 6.72
CA LEU A 379 7.72 12.36 6.03
C LEU A 379 8.99 13.11 6.45
N ASP A 380 10.07 12.75 5.74
CA ASP A 380 11.38 13.39 5.87
C ASP A 380 11.36 14.91 5.80
N ASN A 381 12.44 15.50 6.23
CA ASN A 381 12.65 16.94 6.12
C ASN A 381 12.57 17.42 4.67
N LEU A 382 12.04 18.63 4.49
CA LEU A 382 12.14 19.30 3.21
C LEU A 382 13.61 19.59 2.87
N PHE A 383 13.96 19.43 1.60
CA PHE A 383 15.30 19.66 1.08
C PHE A 383 15.27 20.46 -0.22
N THR A 384 16.36 21.15 -0.50
CA THR A 384 16.55 21.87 -1.76
C THR A 384 17.00 20.93 -2.87
N PRO A 385 16.92 21.35 -4.13
CA PRO A 385 17.65 20.68 -5.20
C PRO A 385 19.13 20.55 -4.91
N PHE A 386 19.76 19.56 -5.52
CA PHE A 386 21.20 19.51 -5.59
C PHE A 386 21.72 20.59 -6.52
N VAL A 387 22.67 21.35 -6.04
CA VAL A 387 23.46 22.20 -6.89
C VAL A 387 24.75 21.47 -7.22
N TRP A 388 24.94 21.17 -8.48
CA TRP A 388 26.20 20.67 -8.98
C TRP A 388 26.99 21.84 -9.54
N VAL A 389 28.17 22.04 -9.01
CA VAL A 389 29.18 22.90 -9.64
C VAL A 389 30.18 21.98 -10.27
N ALA A 390 29.94 21.64 -11.52
CA ALA A 390 30.87 20.82 -12.28
C ALA A 390 32.02 21.69 -12.80
N GLY A 391 33.24 21.25 -12.58
CA GLY A 391 34.38 21.84 -13.25
C GLY A 391 34.30 21.63 -14.78
N PRO A 392 34.91 22.52 -15.54
CA PRO A 392 34.76 22.64 -17.01
C PRO A 392 35.15 21.41 -17.83
N GLN A 393 35.73 20.40 -17.22
CA GLN A 393 36.18 19.22 -17.99
C GLN A 393 35.11 18.23 -18.41
N ARG A 394 33.99 18.18 -17.72
CA ARG A 394 32.90 17.28 -18.13
C ARG A 394 32.30 17.68 -19.47
N TYR A 395 32.48 18.95 -19.86
CA TYR A 395 31.94 19.51 -21.13
C TYR A 395 33.00 20.06 -22.09
N GLY A 396 34.26 19.71 -21.88
CA GLY A 396 35.33 20.09 -22.83
C GLY A 396 35.73 21.56 -22.83
N ARG A 397 35.34 22.34 -21.87
CA ARG A 397 35.76 23.73 -21.67
C ARG A 397 36.92 23.78 -20.69
N GLN A 398 38.07 24.28 -21.12
CA GLN A 398 39.31 24.30 -20.32
C GLN A 398 39.55 25.54 -19.47
N ASP A 399 38.59 26.47 -19.35
CA ASP A 399 38.95 27.84 -19.00
C ASP A 399 38.36 28.35 -17.68
N SER A 400 37.75 27.53 -16.87
CA SER A 400 37.12 27.99 -15.61
C SER A 400 37.52 27.13 -14.42
N TYR A 401 38.06 27.76 -13.41
CA TYR A 401 38.51 27.14 -12.19
C TYR A 401 37.96 27.86 -10.97
N TRP A 402 37.49 27.09 -9.99
CA TRP A 402 36.97 27.61 -8.77
C TRP A 402 37.84 27.17 -7.59
N ARG A 403 38.13 28.07 -6.71
CA ARG A 403 38.68 27.69 -5.41
C ARG A 403 38.11 28.56 -4.29
N PRO A 404 38.01 28.03 -3.05
CA PRO A 404 37.65 28.83 -1.92
C PRO A 404 38.67 29.96 -1.75
N ASN A 405 38.19 31.18 -1.66
CA ASN A 405 39.10 32.29 -1.39
C ASN A 405 39.53 32.32 0.09
N THR A 406 40.67 31.72 0.36
CA THR A 406 41.20 31.72 1.73
C THR A 406 41.97 32.97 2.05
N SER A 407 42.14 33.93 1.13
CA SER A 407 43.22 34.88 1.38
C SER A 407 42.90 36.37 1.28
N THR A 408 41.80 36.87 0.71
CA THR A 408 41.87 38.34 0.53
C THR A 408 40.59 39.15 0.34
N ASN A 409 39.45 38.63 0.49
CA ASN A 409 38.28 39.50 0.53
C ASN A 409 37.41 39.29 1.76
N PRO A 410 37.71 39.98 2.87
CA PRO A 410 36.93 39.91 4.09
C PRO A 410 35.50 40.44 3.95
N ALA A 411 35.17 41.08 2.85
CA ALA A 411 33.87 41.70 2.66
C ALA A 411 32.82 40.78 2.05
N THR A 412 33.24 39.67 1.40
CA THR A 412 32.28 38.78 0.71
C THR A 412 32.30 37.36 1.21
N GLY A 413 33.29 36.89 1.97
CA GLY A 413 33.34 35.50 2.47
C GLY A 413 33.19 34.42 1.40
N GLY A 414 33.12 34.78 0.12
CA GLY A 414 32.68 33.96 -0.96
C GLY A 414 33.81 33.29 -1.74
N PHE A 415 33.43 32.37 -2.59
CA PHE A 415 34.33 31.74 -3.55
C PHE A 415 34.79 32.74 -4.61
N GLN A 416 36.05 32.68 -5.00
CA GLN A 416 36.60 33.51 -6.05
C GLN A 416 37.21 32.66 -7.16
N PHE A 417 36.95 33.05 -8.39
CA PHE A 417 37.60 32.50 -9.57
C PHE A 417 39.07 32.89 -9.63
N ASP A 418 39.96 31.93 -9.80
CA ASP A 418 41.41 32.18 -9.97
C ASP A 418 41.84 31.71 -11.37
N PRO A 419 42.10 32.64 -12.28
CA PRO A 419 42.46 32.30 -13.67
C PRO A 419 43.80 31.60 -13.86
N GLY A 420 44.55 31.39 -12.80
CA GLY A 420 45.87 30.76 -12.85
C GLY A 420 45.93 29.34 -12.34
N TYR A 421 44.82 28.73 -11.94
CA TYR A 421 44.78 27.37 -11.38
C TYR A 421 43.94 26.42 -12.20
N SER A 422 44.50 25.28 -12.58
CA SER A 422 43.78 24.17 -13.16
C SER A 422 43.39 23.18 -12.07
N ALA A 423 42.32 23.47 -11.34
CA ALA A 423 41.82 22.54 -10.36
C ALA A 423 40.41 22.11 -10.77
N PHE A 424 40.12 20.81 -10.70
CA PHE A 424 38.79 20.32 -10.82
C PHE A 424 38.08 20.51 -9.46
N MET A 425 36.95 21.18 -9.47
CA MET A 425 36.06 21.20 -8.33
C MET A 425 34.76 20.62 -8.81
N ASP A 426 34.41 19.49 -8.23
CA ASP A 426 33.09 18.93 -8.34
C ASP A 426 32.51 18.94 -6.93
N PHE A 427 31.51 19.76 -6.69
CA PHE A 427 30.83 19.74 -5.42
C PHE A 427 29.31 19.72 -5.62
N ARG A 428 28.71 19.02 -4.71
CA ARG A 428 27.26 18.87 -4.63
C ARG A 428 26.79 19.44 -3.31
N ILE A 429 25.87 20.37 -3.36
CA ILE A 429 25.29 20.98 -2.16
C ILE A 429 23.80 20.74 -2.18
N GLN A 430 23.28 20.28 -1.05
CA GLN A 430 21.85 20.23 -0.81
C GLN A 430 21.58 20.82 0.59
N LYS A 431 20.57 21.65 0.70
CA LYS A 431 20.14 22.21 1.98
C LYS A 431 18.95 21.44 2.49
N ILE A 432 19.02 21.01 3.74
CA ILE A 432 17.89 20.45 4.48
C ILE A 432 17.39 21.52 5.44
N PHE A 433 16.10 21.51 5.72
CA PHE A 433 15.47 22.40 6.69
C PHE A 433 15.13 21.59 7.95
N PRO A 434 16.00 21.58 8.98
CA PRO A 434 15.77 20.81 10.19
C PRO A 434 14.45 21.20 10.87
N GLY A 435 13.67 20.20 11.28
CA GLY A 435 12.38 20.44 11.94
C GLY A 435 11.26 20.92 11.01
N VAL A 436 11.50 21.01 9.71
CA VAL A 436 10.48 21.34 8.71
C VAL A 436 10.21 20.10 7.86
N TYR A 437 9.20 19.36 8.26
CA TYR A 437 8.87 18.09 7.62
C TYR A 437 7.95 18.29 6.43
N ARG A 438 8.14 17.47 5.42
CA ARG A 438 7.15 17.24 4.37
C ARG A 438 6.06 16.38 4.97
N GLY A 439 4.83 16.86 4.93
CA GLY A 439 3.68 16.13 5.44
C GLY A 439 2.46 16.43 4.59
N SER A 440 1.53 15.51 4.59
CA SER A 440 0.24 15.67 3.95
C SER A 440 -0.87 15.40 4.97
N SER A 441 -1.91 16.18 4.92
CA SER A 441 -3.16 15.91 5.62
C SER A 441 -4.20 15.41 4.64
N TYR A 442 -5.02 14.47 5.10
CA TYR A 442 -6.11 13.88 4.35
C TYR A 442 -7.39 14.07 5.15
N VAL A 443 -8.37 14.68 4.52
CA VAL A 443 -9.74 14.77 5.03
C VAL A 443 -10.58 13.87 4.15
N GLU A 444 -11.22 12.89 4.74
CA GLU A 444 -11.99 11.86 4.04
C GLU A 444 -13.42 11.85 4.53
N ASP A 445 -14.35 11.84 3.60
CA ASP A 445 -15.77 11.66 3.84
C ASP A 445 -16.24 10.40 3.09
N THR A 446 -16.78 9.43 3.82
CA THR A 446 -17.37 8.24 3.21
C THR A 446 -18.82 8.09 3.60
N SER A 447 -19.65 7.72 2.64
CA SER A 447 -21.04 7.37 2.93
C SER A 447 -21.45 6.09 2.20
N THR A 448 -22.29 5.30 2.86
CA THR A 448 -22.93 4.12 2.27
C THR A 448 -24.41 4.15 2.59
N ILE A 449 -25.21 4.06 1.55
CA ILE A 449 -26.67 3.86 1.65
C ILE A 449 -26.99 2.50 1.05
N ASP A 450 -27.65 1.66 1.82
CA ASP A 450 -28.10 0.33 1.37
C ASP A 450 -29.58 0.18 1.74
N PHE A 451 -30.42 -0.09 0.77
CA PHE A 451 -31.83 -0.33 1.02
C PHE A 451 -32.39 -1.41 0.09
N GLY A 452 -33.38 -2.12 0.57
CA GLY A 452 -33.96 -3.20 -0.20
C GLY A 452 -35.25 -3.76 0.39
N LEU A 453 -35.70 -4.77 -0.33
CA LEU A 453 -36.83 -5.60 0.06
C LEU A 453 -36.37 -7.05 0.09
N ARG A 454 -36.74 -7.78 1.11
CA ARG A 454 -36.48 -9.22 1.21
C ARG A 454 -37.74 -9.95 1.67
N GLY A 455 -37.81 -11.22 1.35
CA GLY A 455 -38.97 -11.98 1.78
C GLY A 455 -38.94 -13.43 1.38
N VAL A 456 -40.03 -14.11 1.68
CA VAL A 456 -40.21 -15.54 1.37
C VAL A 456 -41.41 -15.70 0.46
N LEU A 457 -41.25 -16.40 -0.67
CA LEU A 457 -42.34 -16.73 -1.59
C LEU A 457 -43.18 -17.91 -1.04
N ASN A 458 -44.41 -18.07 -1.53
CA ASN A 458 -45.32 -19.13 -1.11
C ASN A 458 -44.78 -20.57 -1.27
N ASN A 459 -43.77 -20.75 -2.10
CA ASN A 459 -43.10 -22.03 -2.33
C ASN A 459 -41.86 -22.23 -1.47
N GLY A 460 -41.61 -21.33 -0.50
CA GLY A 460 -40.48 -21.38 0.41
C GLY A 460 -39.19 -20.79 -0.12
N TYR A 461 -39.18 -20.20 -1.34
CA TYR A 461 -37.99 -19.53 -1.86
C TYR A 461 -37.80 -18.18 -1.18
N GLU A 462 -36.60 -17.92 -0.74
CA GLU A 462 -36.19 -16.63 -0.19
C GLU A 462 -35.64 -15.73 -1.27
N TRP A 463 -35.96 -14.46 -1.22
CA TRP A 463 -35.48 -13.47 -2.19
C TRP A 463 -35.06 -12.17 -1.48
N ASP A 464 -34.09 -11.47 -2.08
CA ASP A 464 -33.64 -10.16 -1.67
C ASP A 464 -33.37 -9.32 -2.94
N VAL A 465 -33.84 -8.08 -2.95
CA VAL A 465 -33.57 -7.09 -4.00
C VAL A 465 -33.13 -5.81 -3.33
N SER A 466 -31.97 -5.32 -3.71
CA SER A 466 -31.38 -4.17 -3.06
C SER A 466 -30.69 -3.23 -4.03
N TYR A 467 -30.52 -2.01 -3.58
CA TYR A 467 -29.65 -0.99 -4.17
C TYR A 467 -28.71 -0.46 -3.08
N THR A 468 -27.43 -0.40 -3.42
CA THR A 468 -26.38 0.09 -2.54
C THR A 468 -25.58 1.15 -3.27
N GLU A 469 -25.39 2.30 -2.64
CA GLU A 469 -24.55 3.39 -3.12
C GLU A 469 -23.45 3.67 -2.08
N ASN A 470 -22.23 3.75 -2.56
CA ASN A 470 -21.06 4.13 -1.77
C ASN A 470 -20.41 5.34 -2.40
N THR A 471 -20.08 6.34 -1.60
CA THR A 471 -19.28 7.49 -2.01
C THR A 471 -18.06 7.60 -1.11
N TYR A 472 -16.95 8.02 -1.68
CA TYR A 472 -15.69 8.22 -0.99
C TYR A 472 -15.01 9.47 -1.52
N ASP A 473 -15.03 10.54 -0.74
CA ASP A 473 -14.41 11.82 -1.08
C ASP A 473 -13.16 12.01 -0.24
N VAL A 474 -12.06 12.42 -0.84
CA VAL A 474 -10.78 12.68 -0.16
C VAL A 474 -10.21 14.01 -0.62
N VAL A 475 -9.77 14.82 0.33
CA VAL A 475 -9.01 16.03 0.04
C VAL A 475 -7.63 15.88 0.67
N GLN A 476 -6.63 15.70 -0.19
CA GLN A 476 -5.24 15.73 0.22
C GLN A 476 -4.72 17.17 0.23
N THR A 477 -4.07 17.58 1.31
CA THR A 477 -3.37 18.87 1.38
C THR A 477 -1.93 18.63 1.77
N GLY A 478 -1.01 18.88 0.83
CA GLY A 478 0.43 18.87 1.03
C GLY A 478 0.99 20.28 1.16
N ARG A 479 2.05 20.47 1.95
CA ARG A 479 2.76 21.76 2.06
C ARG A 479 4.15 21.62 1.44
N ASN A 480 4.31 22.19 0.26
CA ASN A 480 5.48 21.99 -0.59
C ASN A 480 6.17 23.30 -0.92
N PHE A 481 7.42 23.24 -1.33
CA PHE A 481 8.11 24.44 -1.80
C PHE A 481 7.58 24.87 -3.16
N LEU A 482 7.31 26.17 -3.29
CA LEU A 482 7.11 26.79 -4.60
C LEU A 482 8.47 26.88 -5.31
N ALA A 483 8.61 26.24 -6.45
CA ALA A 483 9.87 26.14 -7.18
C ALA A 483 10.49 27.51 -7.45
N SER A 484 9.70 28.49 -7.94
CA SER A 484 10.19 29.84 -8.18
C SER A 484 10.76 30.53 -6.94
N ALA A 485 10.02 30.46 -5.81
CA ALA A 485 10.48 31.07 -4.58
C ALA A 485 11.76 30.43 -4.04
N LEU A 486 11.90 29.11 -4.21
CA LEU A 486 13.10 28.37 -3.83
C LEU A 486 14.28 28.76 -4.72
N TYR A 487 14.07 28.84 -6.04
CA TYR A 487 15.10 29.23 -7.00
C TYR A 487 15.59 30.67 -6.79
N ASP A 488 14.70 31.60 -6.51
CA ASP A 488 15.07 32.98 -6.19
C ASP A 488 16.01 33.04 -4.99
N LYS A 489 15.83 32.17 -4.00
CA LYS A 489 16.71 32.04 -2.84
C LYS A 489 18.05 31.39 -3.18
N ILE A 490 18.04 30.37 -4.03
CA ILE A 490 19.24 29.62 -4.42
C ILE A 490 20.17 30.45 -5.31
N HIS A 491 19.60 31.25 -6.23
CA HIS A 491 20.33 31.88 -7.32
C HIS A 491 20.57 33.38 -7.15
N ASN A 492 20.26 33.97 -6.01
CA ASN A 492 20.46 35.42 -5.77
C ASN A 492 19.91 36.31 -6.90
N ILE A 493 18.76 35.95 -7.47
CA ILE A 493 18.16 36.69 -8.59
C ILE A 493 17.92 38.14 -8.21
N GLY A 494 18.32 39.07 -9.08
CA GLY A 494 18.28 40.51 -8.85
C GLY A 494 19.47 41.08 -8.08
N GLY A 495 20.41 40.20 -7.64
CA GLY A 495 21.69 40.60 -7.06
C GLY A 495 22.78 40.76 -8.10
N VAL A 496 24.00 40.69 -7.66
CA VAL A 496 25.20 40.65 -8.52
C VAL A 496 26.07 39.43 -8.19
N ASP A 497 26.73 38.89 -9.18
CA ASP A 497 27.72 37.83 -9.00
C ASP A 497 28.98 38.34 -8.32
N GLY A 498 29.96 37.45 -8.01
CA GLY A 498 31.24 37.76 -7.43
C GLY A 498 32.13 38.73 -8.26
N PHE A 499 31.73 39.01 -9.51
CA PHE A 499 32.43 39.95 -10.40
C PHE A 499 31.67 41.27 -10.62
N GLY A 500 30.48 41.42 -9.99
CA GLY A 500 29.67 42.61 -10.12
C GLY A 500 28.71 42.59 -11.33
N ASN A 501 28.55 41.46 -12.02
CA ASN A 501 27.55 41.32 -13.07
C ASN A 501 26.18 41.08 -12.47
N PRO A 502 25.10 41.58 -13.06
CA PRO A 502 23.75 41.34 -12.60
C PRO A 502 23.40 39.84 -12.70
N CYS A 503 22.89 39.25 -11.63
CA CYS A 503 22.26 37.95 -11.62
C CYS A 503 20.82 38.11 -12.12
N VAL A 504 20.63 37.84 -13.38
CA VAL A 504 19.30 37.89 -14.04
C VAL A 504 18.82 36.47 -14.28
N LEU A 505 17.51 36.27 -14.13
CA LEU A 505 16.88 35.06 -14.62
C LEU A 505 17.01 35.08 -16.14
N ASP A 506 17.70 34.08 -16.70
CA ASP A 506 17.71 33.93 -18.15
C ASP A 506 16.36 33.35 -18.58
N THR A 507 15.55 34.20 -19.16
CA THR A 507 14.22 33.79 -19.66
C THR A 507 14.30 32.93 -20.90
N ASN A 508 15.48 32.77 -21.52
CA ASN A 508 15.68 31.85 -22.62
C ASN A 508 15.96 30.40 -22.12
N ASP A 509 16.32 30.26 -20.86
CA ASP A 509 16.48 28.95 -20.19
C ASP A 509 15.17 28.43 -19.58
N LEU A 510 14.07 29.12 -19.77
CA LEU A 510 12.77 28.54 -19.52
C LEU A 510 12.57 27.42 -20.52
N LEU A 511 12.24 26.22 -20.03
CA LEU A 511 11.94 25.07 -20.87
C LEU A 511 10.92 25.44 -21.93
N ASP A 512 11.40 25.65 -23.11
CA ASP A 512 10.53 25.80 -24.28
C ASP A 512 10.26 24.43 -24.93
N GLY A 513 10.91 23.36 -24.41
CA GLY A 513 10.79 22.01 -24.95
C GLY A 513 11.44 21.88 -26.33
N ASP A 514 12.30 22.85 -26.74
CA ASP A 514 12.96 22.83 -28.03
C ASP A 514 14.44 22.44 -27.89
N PRO A 515 14.78 21.14 -28.04
CA PRO A 515 16.18 20.70 -28.02
C PRO A 515 16.99 21.20 -29.22
N SER A 516 16.37 21.92 -30.18
CA SER A 516 17.04 22.38 -31.40
C SER A 516 17.85 23.68 -31.22
N ASN A 517 17.66 24.40 -30.11
CA ASN A 517 18.38 25.62 -29.80
C ASN A 517 19.80 25.42 -29.30
N GLY A 518 20.23 24.16 -29.05
CA GLY A 518 21.56 23.79 -28.58
C GLY A 518 21.81 24.09 -27.10
N GLU A 519 20.79 24.42 -26.35
CA GLU A 519 20.81 24.56 -24.91
C GLU A 519 20.57 23.19 -24.31
N VAL A 520 21.29 22.85 -23.27
CA VAL A 520 21.04 21.64 -22.49
C VAL A 520 19.94 22.01 -21.50
N ASP A 521 18.73 21.55 -21.77
CA ASP A 521 17.69 21.56 -20.77
C ASP A 521 18.24 20.93 -19.51
N ASP A 522 18.49 21.74 -18.51
CA ASP A 522 19.03 21.25 -17.25
C ASP A 522 18.03 20.28 -16.61
N TRP A 523 18.54 19.27 -15.93
CA TRP A 523 17.75 18.28 -15.18
C TRP A 523 16.69 18.92 -14.25
N TRP A 524 16.91 20.19 -13.91
CA TRP A 524 16.03 21.01 -13.08
C TRP A 524 14.97 21.79 -13.87
N GLY A 525 15.11 21.83 -15.16
CA GLY A 525 14.14 22.45 -16.05
C GLY A 525 12.74 21.84 -16.01
N ILE A 526 12.58 20.68 -15.42
CA ILE A 526 11.29 20.04 -15.14
C ILE A 526 10.27 21.00 -14.54
N TYR A 527 10.74 21.94 -13.76
CA TYR A 527 9.90 22.83 -12.96
C TYR A 527 9.83 24.24 -13.55
N GLY A 528 10.17 24.41 -14.82
CA GLY A 528 10.06 25.69 -15.51
C GLY A 528 11.15 26.71 -15.15
N TYR A 529 12.19 26.28 -14.44
CA TYR A 529 13.33 27.11 -14.07
C TYR A 529 14.61 26.34 -14.31
N SER A 530 15.28 26.64 -15.40
CA SER A 530 16.63 26.17 -15.65
C SER A 530 17.62 27.13 -14.98
N ALA A 531 18.47 26.57 -14.16
CA ALA A 531 19.63 27.32 -13.70
C ALA A 531 20.73 27.14 -14.74
N SER A 532 20.85 28.11 -15.61
CA SER A 532 21.90 28.12 -16.62
C SER A 532 23.27 27.95 -16.02
N TYR A 533 24.03 26.96 -16.42
CA TYR A 533 25.47 26.86 -16.15
C TYR A 533 26.24 28.10 -16.63
N SER A 534 25.59 28.96 -17.41
CA SER A 534 26.18 30.21 -17.90
C SER A 534 26.43 31.24 -16.79
N GLN A 535 25.80 31.10 -15.63
CA GLN A 535 25.95 32.01 -14.50
C GLN A 535 26.27 31.33 -13.17
N PRO A 536 27.30 30.49 -13.06
CA PRO A 536 27.62 29.75 -11.84
C PRO A 536 28.00 30.64 -10.66
N ASN A 537 28.20 31.93 -10.89
CA ASN A 537 28.55 32.93 -9.89
C ASN A 537 27.35 33.54 -9.18
N CYS A 538 26.14 33.19 -9.60
CA CYS A 538 24.90 33.74 -9.06
C CYS A 538 24.29 32.88 -7.95
N TYR A 539 24.95 31.80 -7.51
CA TYR A 539 24.48 31.04 -6.36
C TYR A 539 24.55 31.83 -5.08
N ASN A 540 23.48 31.75 -4.29
CA ASN A 540 23.41 32.35 -2.96
C ASN A 540 24.09 31.45 -1.92
N TRP A 541 25.38 31.55 -1.80
CA TRP A 541 26.18 30.78 -0.85
C TRP A 541 25.76 31.02 0.60
N ASP A 542 25.32 32.24 0.93
CA ASP A 542 24.85 32.55 2.28
C ASP A 542 23.63 31.72 2.63
N PHE A 543 22.77 31.44 1.66
CA PHE A 543 21.62 30.56 1.85
C PHE A 543 22.07 29.12 2.20
N TYR A 544 23.06 28.59 1.50
CA TYR A 544 23.52 27.21 1.73
C TYR A 544 24.36 27.09 3.00
N LEU A 545 25.14 28.09 3.36
CA LEU A 545 26.09 28.06 4.48
C LEU A 545 25.53 28.65 5.79
N SER A 546 24.30 29.15 5.80
CA SER A 546 23.66 29.66 7.01
C SER A 546 22.62 28.69 7.54
N THR A 547 22.35 28.75 8.84
CA THR A 547 21.21 28.02 9.43
C THR A 547 19.92 28.66 8.93
N GLN A 548 19.03 27.80 8.39
CA GLN A 548 17.68 28.21 7.97
C GLN A 548 16.71 27.97 9.12
N THR A 549 15.86 28.93 9.38
CA THR A 549 14.82 28.79 10.40
C THR A 549 13.54 28.17 9.81
N GLN A 550 12.67 27.69 10.68
CA GLN A 550 11.32 27.27 10.26
C GLN A 550 10.56 28.39 9.54
N ALA A 551 10.74 29.65 9.98
CA ALA A 551 10.08 30.79 9.33
C ALA A 551 10.61 31.02 7.90
N ASP A 552 11.90 30.78 7.65
CA ASP A 552 12.49 30.87 6.31
C ASP A 552 11.91 29.81 5.38
N ALA A 553 11.75 28.58 5.87
CA ALA A 553 11.13 27.49 5.14
C ALA A 553 9.64 27.77 4.87
N GLU A 554 8.89 28.23 5.87
CA GLU A 554 7.47 28.55 5.73
C GLU A 554 7.23 29.66 4.68
N ALA A 555 8.16 30.59 4.53
CA ALA A 555 8.07 31.63 3.50
C ALA A 555 8.22 31.11 2.05
N LEU A 556 8.75 29.89 1.89
CA LEU A 556 8.93 29.23 0.59
C LEU A 556 7.82 28.23 0.27
N ARG A 557 6.94 27.93 1.24
CA ARG A 557 5.93 26.88 1.14
C ARG A 557 4.59 27.42 0.63
N VAL A 558 3.89 26.55 -0.06
CA VAL A 558 2.54 26.75 -0.52
C VAL A 558 1.70 25.50 -0.25
N ASP A 559 0.43 25.68 0.04
CA ASP A 559 -0.49 24.56 0.17
C ASP A 559 -0.85 24.03 -1.22
N ASN A 560 -0.70 22.70 -1.36
CA ASN A 560 -1.07 21.94 -2.54
C ASN A 560 -2.32 21.11 -2.20
N VAL A 561 -3.45 21.44 -2.78
CA VAL A 561 -4.74 20.80 -2.49
C VAL A 561 -5.16 19.95 -3.68
N GLU A 562 -5.35 18.65 -3.44
CA GLU A 562 -5.68 17.66 -4.46
C GLU A 562 -6.92 16.88 -4.00
N PRO A 563 -8.09 17.16 -4.57
CA PRO A 563 -9.29 16.37 -4.31
C PRO A 563 -9.31 15.11 -5.16
N ALA A 564 -9.86 14.04 -4.59
CA ALA A 564 -10.13 12.79 -5.27
C ALA A 564 -11.44 12.21 -4.77
N ASP A 565 -12.18 11.56 -5.64
CA ASP A 565 -13.43 10.89 -5.31
C ASP A 565 -13.52 9.51 -5.97
N ALA A 566 -14.29 8.63 -5.34
CA ALA A 566 -14.67 7.34 -5.88
C ALA A 566 -16.10 6.98 -5.48
N PHE A 567 -16.75 6.21 -6.33
CA PHE A 567 -18.10 5.76 -6.06
C PHE A 567 -18.36 4.32 -6.52
N SER A 568 -19.38 3.70 -5.95
CA SER A 568 -19.92 2.43 -6.40
C SER A 568 -21.42 2.39 -6.19
N GLU A 569 -22.16 2.15 -7.25
CA GLU A 569 -23.60 1.92 -7.26
C GLU A 569 -23.85 0.46 -7.63
N LEU A 570 -24.56 -0.27 -6.79
CA LEU A 570 -24.81 -1.71 -6.99
C LEU A 570 -26.31 -1.99 -6.85
N PHE A 571 -26.91 -2.50 -7.92
CA PHE A 571 -28.17 -3.21 -7.87
C PHE A 571 -27.91 -4.71 -7.75
N GLN A 572 -28.55 -5.38 -6.78
CA GLN A 572 -28.42 -6.82 -6.58
C GLN A 572 -29.79 -7.46 -6.36
N ALA A 573 -30.01 -8.60 -6.99
CA ALA A 573 -31.17 -9.44 -6.75
C ALA A 573 -30.74 -10.90 -6.52
N THR A 574 -31.17 -11.50 -5.44
CA THR A 574 -30.87 -12.90 -5.09
C THR A 574 -32.16 -13.72 -4.93
N LEU A 575 -32.06 -15.00 -5.27
CA LEU A 575 -33.12 -15.98 -5.05
C LEU A 575 -32.49 -17.29 -4.59
N THR A 576 -32.95 -17.81 -3.44
CA THR A 576 -32.41 -19.04 -2.84
C THR A 576 -33.53 -19.97 -2.43
N GLY A 577 -33.26 -21.28 -2.37
CA GLY A 577 -34.22 -22.27 -1.91
C GLY A 577 -33.88 -23.68 -2.32
N ASP A 578 -34.84 -24.55 -2.13
CA ASP A 578 -34.73 -25.97 -2.44
C ASP A 578 -35.53 -26.30 -3.72
N LEU A 579 -34.83 -26.73 -4.80
CA LEU A 579 -35.47 -27.01 -6.09
C LEU A 579 -36.30 -28.29 -6.08
N MET A 580 -35.76 -29.36 -5.49
CA MET A 580 -36.40 -30.66 -5.41
C MET A 580 -35.78 -31.51 -4.33
N GLN A 581 -36.51 -32.49 -3.84
CA GLN A 581 -36.02 -33.51 -2.91
C GLN A 581 -35.25 -34.60 -3.64
N LEU A 582 -33.96 -34.77 -3.32
CA LEU A 582 -33.14 -35.90 -3.72
C LEU A 582 -33.17 -37.01 -2.66
N PRO A 583 -32.61 -38.20 -2.94
CA PRO A 583 -32.62 -39.32 -1.97
C PRO A 583 -31.95 -39.02 -0.63
N TYR A 584 -30.99 -38.10 -0.60
CA TYR A 584 -30.19 -37.81 0.59
C TYR A 584 -30.36 -36.38 1.10
N GLY A 585 -31.36 -35.64 0.61
CA GLY A 585 -31.65 -34.30 1.06
C GLY A 585 -32.15 -33.38 -0.07
N PRO A 586 -32.47 -32.15 0.19
CA PRO A 586 -32.92 -31.22 -0.83
C PRO A 586 -31.79 -30.80 -1.77
N LEU A 587 -32.09 -30.64 -3.07
CA LEU A 587 -31.21 -29.94 -4.00
C LEU A 587 -31.36 -28.44 -3.75
N GLY A 588 -30.41 -27.84 -2.99
CA GLY A 588 -30.37 -26.42 -2.74
C GLY A 588 -29.89 -25.65 -3.96
N PHE A 589 -30.38 -24.44 -4.15
CA PHE A 589 -29.89 -23.53 -5.17
C PHE A 589 -29.82 -22.10 -4.69
N ALA A 590 -28.94 -21.31 -5.29
CA ALA A 590 -28.94 -19.85 -5.23
C ALA A 590 -28.74 -19.29 -6.64
N ALA A 591 -29.37 -18.15 -6.90
CA ALA A 591 -29.16 -17.36 -8.11
C ALA A 591 -28.97 -15.90 -7.74
N VAL A 592 -28.11 -15.20 -8.45
CA VAL A 592 -27.83 -13.78 -8.25
C VAL A 592 -27.76 -13.06 -9.59
N ILE A 593 -28.29 -11.86 -9.61
CA ILE A 593 -28.13 -10.89 -10.70
C ILE A 593 -27.57 -9.61 -10.09
N GLU A 594 -26.53 -9.06 -10.68
CA GLU A 594 -25.88 -7.82 -10.25
C GLU A 594 -25.69 -6.89 -11.45
N ASN A 595 -25.94 -5.60 -11.22
CA ASN A 595 -25.50 -4.52 -12.09
C ASN A 595 -24.77 -3.51 -11.19
N GLN A 596 -23.53 -3.20 -11.52
CA GLN A 596 -22.69 -2.28 -10.75
C GLN A 596 -22.06 -1.26 -11.68
N THR A 597 -22.13 0.01 -11.28
CA THR A 597 -21.32 1.08 -11.83
C THR A 597 -20.34 1.55 -10.77
N LYS A 598 -19.06 1.62 -11.09
CA LYS A 598 -18.03 2.18 -10.21
C LYS A 598 -17.11 3.11 -10.97
N GLY A 599 -16.59 4.13 -10.28
CA GLY A 599 -15.65 5.08 -10.85
C GLY A 599 -14.75 5.70 -9.81
N TYR A 600 -13.73 6.40 -10.30
CA TYR A 600 -12.85 7.24 -9.50
C TYR A 600 -12.39 8.45 -10.31
N GLU A 601 -12.03 9.52 -9.63
CA GLU A 601 -11.40 10.71 -10.20
C GLU A 601 -10.36 11.26 -9.23
N VAL A 602 -9.18 11.56 -9.73
CA VAL A 602 -8.11 12.27 -8.99
C VAL A 602 -7.77 13.54 -9.74
N ASN A 603 -7.84 14.66 -9.05
CA ASN A 603 -7.59 15.97 -9.62
C ASN A 603 -6.33 16.59 -9.02
N LEU A 604 -5.26 16.66 -9.81
CA LEU A 604 -4.06 17.38 -9.42
C LEU A 604 -4.33 18.88 -9.34
N SER A 605 -3.66 19.53 -8.39
CA SER A 605 -3.67 20.99 -8.30
C SER A 605 -3.05 21.64 -9.55
N GLU A 606 -3.48 22.87 -9.86
CA GLU A 606 -2.90 23.65 -10.94
C GLU A 606 -1.40 23.90 -10.75
N LEU A 607 -0.94 24.04 -9.50
CA LEU A 607 0.48 24.18 -9.18
C LEU A 607 1.27 22.93 -9.57
N ASN A 608 0.70 21.74 -9.34
CA ASN A 608 1.32 20.48 -9.70
C ASN A 608 1.30 20.25 -11.21
N LYS A 609 0.14 20.47 -11.88
CA LYS A 609 -0.01 20.35 -13.33
C LYS A 609 0.95 21.25 -14.11
N GLN A 610 1.23 22.44 -13.59
CA GLN A 610 2.17 23.39 -14.19
C GLN A 610 3.62 23.16 -13.79
N GLY A 611 3.93 22.13 -12.96
CA GLY A 611 5.28 21.85 -12.49
C GLY A 611 5.87 22.94 -11.58
N LEU A 612 5.04 23.70 -10.88
CA LEU A 612 5.48 24.82 -10.03
C LEU A 612 5.87 24.40 -8.62
N LEU A 613 5.66 23.13 -8.26
CA LEU A 613 6.04 22.57 -6.97
C LEU A 613 7.38 21.85 -7.04
N TRP A 614 8.26 22.10 -6.07
CA TRP A 614 9.55 21.45 -6.03
C TRP A 614 9.47 19.99 -5.58
N GLY A 615 10.02 19.08 -6.38
CA GLY A 615 10.21 17.68 -6.01
C GLY A 615 8.93 16.87 -5.84
N ILE A 616 7.80 17.33 -6.38
CA ILE A 616 6.52 16.66 -6.29
C ILE A 616 5.97 16.42 -7.68
N GLY A 617 5.63 15.18 -7.93
CA GLY A 617 4.76 14.75 -9.00
C GLY A 617 3.50 14.17 -8.37
N GLY A 618 2.40 14.18 -9.08
CA GLY A 618 1.14 13.58 -8.65
C GLY A 618 0.61 12.64 -9.72
N VAL A 619 -0.43 11.93 -9.38
CA VAL A 619 -1.22 11.11 -10.30
C VAL A 619 -2.52 11.84 -10.55
N ASP A 620 -2.86 12.02 -11.81
CA ASP A 620 -4.10 12.62 -12.31
C ASP A 620 -4.83 11.54 -13.10
N GLY A 621 -6.14 11.61 -13.16
CA GLY A 621 -6.91 10.70 -14.00
C GLY A 621 -8.20 10.27 -13.35
N GLY A 622 -9.00 9.54 -14.13
CA GLY A 622 -10.29 9.05 -13.68
C GLY A 622 -10.95 8.23 -14.75
N GLY A 623 -11.79 7.32 -14.31
CA GLY A 623 -12.54 6.44 -15.19
C GLY A 623 -13.72 5.80 -14.50
N GLU A 624 -14.62 5.30 -15.30
CA GLU A 624 -15.87 4.66 -14.88
C GLU A 624 -16.04 3.33 -15.59
N ARG A 625 -16.65 2.37 -14.92
CA ARG A 625 -16.89 1.01 -15.42
C ARG A 625 -18.25 0.51 -15.00
N GLU A 626 -18.99 -0.05 -15.93
CA GLU A 626 -20.20 -0.82 -15.68
C GLU A 626 -19.89 -2.32 -15.66
N ARG A 627 -20.54 -3.05 -14.76
CA ARG A 627 -20.45 -4.51 -14.66
C ARG A 627 -21.85 -5.11 -14.57
N ASN A 628 -22.12 -6.08 -15.41
CA ASN A 628 -23.31 -6.93 -15.36
C ASN A 628 -22.91 -8.36 -14.99
N ALA A 629 -23.60 -8.98 -14.06
CA ALA A 629 -23.26 -10.33 -13.65
C ALA A 629 -24.49 -11.20 -13.35
N VAL A 630 -24.34 -12.50 -13.65
CA VAL A 630 -25.31 -13.55 -13.31
C VAL A 630 -24.55 -14.75 -12.74
N GLY A 631 -24.92 -15.17 -11.53
CA GLY A 631 -24.33 -16.33 -10.86
C GLY A 631 -25.38 -17.34 -10.45
N VAL A 632 -25.03 -18.63 -10.45
CA VAL A 632 -25.85 -19.72 -9.92
C VAL A 632 -24.99 -20.68 -9.11
N GLU A 633 -25.57 -21.22 -8.04
CA GLU A 633 -24.97 -22.20 -7.15
C GLU A 633 -25.96 -23.33 -6.89
N PHE A 634 -25.47 -24.58 -6.80
CA PHE A 634 -26.25 -25.75 -6.47
C PHE A 634 -25.57 -26.58 -5.39
N ASN A 635 -26.31 -26.98 -4.36
CA ASN A 635 -25.89 -27.90 -3.31
C ASN A 635 -26.54 -29.25 -3.53
N VAL A 636 -25.72 -30.25 -3.88
CA VAL A 636 -26.16 -31.58 -4.27
C VAL A 636 -25.75 -32.59 -3.18
N PRO A 637 -26.65 -33.05 -2.33
CA PRO A 637 -26.41 -34.16 -1.42
C PRO A 637 -26.29 -35.46 -2.18
N VAL A 638 -25.06 -35.99 -2.32
CA VAL A 638 -24.75 -37.20 -3.08
C VAL A 638 -24.94 -38.46 -2.24
N SER A 639 -24.69 -38.38 -0.94
CA SER A 639 -24.94 -39.40 0.05
C SER A 639 -25.24 -38.73 1.40
N GLU A 640 -25.61 -39.53 2.40
CA GLU A 640 -25.80 -39.02 3.78
C GLU A 640 -24.60 -38.23 4.33
N ASN A 641 -23.38 -38.53 3.84
CA ASN A 641 -22.13 -37.98 4.35
C ASN A 641 -21.35 -37.15 3.32
N VAL A 642 -21.89 -36.96 2.11
CA VAL A 642 -21.20 -36.23 1.03
C VAL A 642 -22.13 -35.20 0.42
N LEU A 643 -21.71 -33.94 0.50
CA LEU A 643 -22.33 -32.81 -0.19
C LEU A 643 -21.35 -32.27 -1.24
N ILE A 644 -21.84 -32.01 -2.45
CA ILE A 644 -21.09 -31.34 -3.51
C ILE A 644 -21.79 -30.02 -3.82
N SER A 645 -21.02 -28.91 -3.80
CA SER A 645 -21.51 -27.63 -4.29
C SER A 645 -20.88 -27.31 -5.64
N LEU A 646 -21.67 -26.83 -6.57
CA LEU A 646 -21.25 -26.40 -7.89
C LEU A 646 -21.67 -24.96 -8.11
N SER A 647 -20.76 -24.12 -8.54
CA SER A 647 -21.01 -22.72 -8.85
C SER A 647 -20.55 -22.36 -10.26
N THR A 648 -21.26 -21.46 -10.90
CA THR A 648 -20.80 -20.82 -12.12
C THR A 648 -21.33 -19.41 -12.19
N ARG A 649 -20.52 -18.53 -12.74
CA ARG A 649 -20.82 -17.13 -12.86
C ARG A 649 -20.38 -16.59 -14.21
N TRP A 650 -21.13 -15.64 -14.74
CA TRP A 650 -20.81 -14.83 -15.90
C TRP A 650 -20.75 -13.37 -15.47
N ASP A 651 -19.67 -12.70 -15.82
CA ASP A 651 -19.45 -11.28 -15.61
C ASP A 651 -19.11 -10.63 -16.93
N GLU A 652 -19.75 -9.52 -17.23
CA GLU A 652 -19.50 -8.64 -18.37
C GLU A 652 -19.11 -7.27 -17.85
N TYR A 653 -18.00 -6.76 -18.32
CA TYR A 653 -17.47 -5.44 -17.97
C TYR A 653 -17.50 -4.58 -19.22
N ASP A 654 -18.17 -3.44 -19.13
CA ASP A 654 -18.21 -2.40 -20.16
C ASP A 654 -17.57 -1.14 -19.57
N ASP A 655 -16.38 -0.83 -20.05
CA ASP A 655 -15.80 0.48 -19.90
C ASP A 655 -15.44 0.96 -21.30
N ALA A 656 -15.09 2.24 -21.44
CA ALA A 656 -14.83 2.87 -22.74
C ALA A 656 -13.77 2.14 -23.60
N VAL A 657 -13.19 1.04 -23.09
CA VAL A 657 -11.99 0.44 -23.66
C VAL A 657 -11.88 -1.08 -23.53
N VAL A 658 -12.38 -1.67 -22.45
CA VAL A 658 -12.25 -3.11 -22.18
C VAL A 658 -13.63 -3.76 -22.20
N ASP A 659 -13.85 -4.60 -23.21
CA ASP A 659 -15.02 -5.51 -23.26
C ASP A 659 -14.54 -6.87 -22.74
N VAL A 660 -14.70 -7.10 -21.44
CA VAL A 660 -14.36 -8.38 -20.79
C VAL A 660 -15.65 -9.17 -20.56
N ASP A 661 -15.79 -10.28 -21.26
CA ASP A 661 -16.83 -11.30 -21.05
C ASP A 661 -16.18 -12.54 -20.44
N ARG A 662 -16.41 -12.79 -19.15
CA ARG A 662 -15.77 -13.89 -18.44
C ARG A 662 -16.76 -14.82 -17.77
N ARG A 663 -16.51 -16.13 -17.92
CA ARG A 663 -17.22 -17.17 -17.19
C ARG A 663 -16.25 -17.88 -16.26
N THR A 664 -16.69 -18.07 -15.02
CA THR A 664 -15.95 -18.80 -14.01
C THR A 664 -16.80 -19.95 -13.47
N ALA A 665 -16.12 -21.02 -13.09
CA ALA A 665 -16.73 -22.20 -12.48
C ALA A 665 -16.00 -22.56 -11.17
N GLY A 666 -16.73 -23.23 -10.29
CA GLY A 666 -16.18 -23.76 -9.05
C GLY A 666 -16.89 -25.02 -8.61
N ALA A 667 -16.18 -25.85 -7.87
CA ALA A 667 -16.71 -27.06 -7.28
C ALA A 667 -16.13 -27.26 -5.89
N THR A 668 -16.98 -27.61 -4.94
CA THR A 668 -16.55 -27.94 -3.58
C THR A 668 -17.15 -29.28 -3.14
N MET A 669 -16.47 -29.95 -2.24
CA MET A 669 -16.90 -31.24 -1.66
C MET A 669 -16.75 -31.20 -0.15
N GLU A 670 -17.79 -31.60 0.54
CA GLU A 670 -17.79 -31.93 1.97
C GLU A 670 -18.01 -33.44 2.14
N TRP A 671 -17.13 -34.08 2.90
CA TRP A 671 -17.27 -35.47 3.28
C TRP A 671 -17.13 -35.63 4.77
N ARG A 672 -18.17 -36.13 5.44
CA ARG A 672 -18.22 -36.39 6.88
C ARG A 672 -18.13 -37.90 7.14
N PRO A 673 -16.90 -38.49 7.15
CA PRO A 673 -16.74 -39.95 7.41
C PRO A 673 -17.17 -40.33 8.82
N LYS A 674 -17.19 -39.37 9.73
CA LYS A 674 -17.71 -39.47 11.11
C LYS A 674 -18.28 -38.09 11.49
N ASP A 675 -19.15 -38.10 12.50
CA ASP A 675 -19.81 -36.88 12.97
C ASP A 675 -18.83 -35.79 13.42
N ASN A 676 -17.67 -36.20 13.92
CA ASN A 676 -16.63 -35.28 14.40
C ASN A 676 -15.45 -35.08 13.43
N VAL A 677 -15.60 -35.44 12.16
CA VAL A 677 -14.55 -35.25 11.14
C VAL A 677 -15.19 -34.79 9.83
N LEU A 678 -14.81 -33.63 9.37
CA LEU A 678 -15.13 -33.12 8.03
C LEU A 678 -13.83 -33.11 7.19
N VAL A 679 -13.88 -33.73 6.04
CA VAL A 679 -12.88 -33.61 4.98
C VAL A 679 -13.48 -32.72 3.91
N ARG A 680 -12.75 -31.68 3.50
CA ARG A 680 -13.20 -30.72 2.52
C ARG A 680 -12.21 -30.55 1.37
N ALA A 681 -12.73 -30.28 0.18
CA ALA A 681 -11.93 -29.94 -0.99
C ALA A 681 -12.66 -28.88 -1.81
N SER A 682 -11.91 -27.97 -2.40
CA SER A 682 -12.44 -26.95 -3.28
C SER A 682 -11.53 -26.69 -4.47
N TRP A 683 -12.15 -26.35 -5.59
CA TRP A 683 -11.52 -25.79 -6.77
C TRP A 683 -12.38 -24.64 -7.28
N SER A 684 -11.73 -23.56 -7.68
CA SER A 684 -12.40 -22.41 -8.31
C SER A 684 -11.47 -21.76 -9.32
N GLU A 685 -12.00 -21.48 -10.49
CA GLU A 685 -11.40 -20.50 -11.38
C GLU A 685 -11.47 -19.12 -10.74
N SER A 686 -10.44 -18.30 -10.95
CA SER A 686 -10.34 -16.93 -10.47
C SER A 686 -9.99 -16.00 -11.62
N PHE A 687 -10.47 -14.77 -11.56
CA PHE A 687 -10.06 -13.73 -12.49
C PHE A 687 -10.10 -12.36 -11.82
N LYS A 688 -9.36 -11.43 -12.41
CA LYS A 688 -9.40 -10.02 -12.04
C LYS A 688 -9.45 -9.16 -13.31
N ALA A 689 -10.47 -8.33 -13.42
CA ALA A 689 -10.50 -7.29 -14.43
C ALA A 689 -9.41 -6.23 -14.09
N PRO A 690 -8.74 -5.62 -15.08
CA PRO A 690 -7.75 -4.58 -14.81
C PRO A 690 -8.33 -3.48 -13.93
N ASP A 691 -7.58 -3.00 -12.96
CA ASP A 691 -8.02 -1.88 -12.13
C ASP A 691 -8.21 -0.61 -12.97
N LEU A 692 -9.19 0.21 -12.63
CA LEU A 692 -9.45 1.47 -13.33
C LEU A 692 -8.20 2.37 -13.40
N PRO A 693 -7.39 2.53 -12.32
CA PRO A 693 -6.17 3.30 -12.41
C PRO A 693 -5.17 2.78 -13.44
N TYR A 694 -5.00 1.47 -13.59
CA TYR A 694 -4.13 0.92 -14.64
C TYR A 694 -4.56 1.32 -16.05
N SER A 695 -5.87 1.50 -16.26
CA SER A 695 -6.41 1.85 -17.57
C SER A 695 -6.49 3.36 -17.80
N PHE A 696 -6.85 4.14 -16.78
CA PHE A 696 -7.28 5.52 -16.91
C PHE A 696 -6.42 6.56 -16.17
N VAL A 697 -5.27 6.17 -15.62
CA VAL A 697 -4.32 7.15 -15.07
C VAL A 697 -3.89 8.11 -16.16
N GLY A 698 -3.89 9.40 -15.85
CA GLY A 698 -3.43 10.45 -16.75
C GLY A 698 -1.92 10.38 -16.98
N GLU A 699 -1.45 11.05 -18.02
CA GLU A 699 -0.03 11.13 -18.30
C GLU A 699 0.71 11.85 -17.17
N ARG A 700 1.67 11.14 -16.58
CA ARG A 700 2.56 11.67 -15.55
C ARG A 700 3.97 11.74 -16.10
N ARG A 701 4.53 12.92 -16.09
CA ARG A 701 5.92 13.16 -16.49
C ARG A 701 6.88 13.00 -15.32
N PHE A 702 8.00 12.35 -15.56
CA PHE A 702 9.11 12.25 -14.62
C PHE A 702 10.45 12.26 -15.37
N PHE A 703 11.56 12.38 -14.64
CA PHE A 703 12.88 12.29 -15.25
C PHE A 703 13.68 11.17 -14.61
N THR A 704 14.45 10.47 -15.44
CA THR A 704 15.21 9.31 -15.01
C THR A 704 16.59 9.25 -15.65
N SER A 705 17.39 8.36 -15.13
CA SER A 705 18.68 8.00 -15.72
C SER A 705 18.69 6.49 -15.93
N GLN A 706 18.98 6.06 -17.15
CA GLN A 706 18.99 4.66 -17.52
C GLN A 706 20.27 4.28 -18.26
N THR A 707 20.58 3.00 -18.29
CA THR A 707 21.63 2.47 -19.16
C THR A 707 21.07 2.27 -20.57
N ASP A 708 21.75 2.81 -21.58
CA ASP A 708 21.44 2.51 -22.98
C ASP A 708 22.03 1.15 -23.37
N TRP A 709 21.28 0.10 -23.05
CA TRP A 709 21.68 -1.28 -23.34
C TRP A 709 21.81 -1.53 -24.84
N TYR A 710 20.99 -0.87 -25.67
CA TYR A 710 21.05 -0.99 -27.12
C TYR A 710 22.35 -0.40 -27.68
N GLN A 711 22.78 0.77 -27.20
CA GLN A 711 24.09 1.31 -27.59
C GLN A 711 25.24 0.38 -27.17
N CYS A 712 25.16 -0.15 -25.97
CA CYS A 712 26.17 -1.09 -25.46
C CYS A 712 26.27 -2.36 -26.34
N TRP A 713 25.14 -2.92 -26.74
CA TRP A 713 25.09 -4.04 -27.68
C TRP A 713 25.66 -3.66 -29.04
N TYR A 714 25.23 -2.51 -29.58
CA TYR A 714 25.68 -2.03 -30.89
C TYR A 714 27.20 -1.86 -30.96
N ASP A 715 27.83 -1.42 -29.88
CA ASP A 715 29.30 -1.27 -29.76
C ASP A 715 30.02 -2.59 -29.48
N GLY A 716 29.31 -3.69 -29.36
CA GLY A 716 29.85 -5.04 -29.12
C GLY A 716 30.32 -5.31 -27.70
N ASN A 717 29.87 -4.50 -26.72
CA ASN A 717 30.26 -4.59 -25.31
C ASN A 717 29.20 -5.31 -24.43
N PHE A 718 28.07 -5.74 -24.99
CA PHE A 718 26.97 -6.33 -24.23
C PHE A 718 27.34 -7.64 -23.49
N GLY A 719 28.23 -8.46 -24.06
CA GLY A 719 28.67 -9.74 -23.45
C GLY A 719 27.52 -10.74 -23.27
N ASN A 720 27.59 -11.59 -22.25
CA ASN A 720 26.60 -12.64 -21.98
C ASN A 720 25.37 -12.18 -21.15
N GLY A 721 25.17 -10.89 -20.94
CA GLY A 721 24.06 -10.39 -20.12
C GLY A 721 24.16 -8.93 -19.74
N GLY A 722 24.92 -8.16 -20.52
CA GLY A 722 25.10 -6.73 -20.24
C GLY A 722 26.16 -6.43 -19.18
N GLU A 723 26.95 -7.40 -18.77
CA GLU A 723 27.97 -7.29 -17.70
C GLU A 723 28.96 -6.11 -17.91
N ASN A 724 29.16 -5.69 -19.15
CA ASN A 724 30.09 -4.62 -19.50
C ASN A 724 29.40 -3.29 -19.85
N CYS A 725 28.09 -3.21 -19.69
CA CYS A 725 27.31 -2.02 -20.01
C CYS A 725 27.19 -1.03 -18.83
N GLY A 726 28.16 -0.98 -17.95
CA GLY A 726 28.15 -0.05 -16.82
C GLY A 726 28.20 1.43 -17.22
N GLY A 727 28.56 2.31 -16.33
CA GLY A 727 28.42 3.77 -16.39
C GLY A 727 28.87 4.51 -17.67
N ALA A 728 29.57 3.83 -18.61
CA ALA A 728 29.93 4.38 -19.92
C ALA A 728 28.69 4.54 -20.85
N TYR A 729 27.65 3.79 -20.60
CA TYR A 729 26.39 3.78 -21.37
C TYR A 729 25.21 4.37 -20.58
N GLY A 730 25.47 4.98 -19.42
CA GLY A 730 24.47 5.68 -18.65
C GLY A 730 24.01 6.95 -19.37
N ILE A 731 22.75 7.06 -19.65
CA ILE A 731 22.12 8.28 -20.11
C ILE A 731 21.42 8.91 -18.91
N ILE A 732 21.69 10.18 -18.69
CA ILE A 732 21.03 11.00 -17.68
C ILE A 732 19.97 11.89 -18.34
N ASN A 733 18.95 12.29 -17.59
CA ASN A 733 17.91 13.22 -18.05
C ASN A 733 17.02 12.69 -19.18
N ILE A 734 16.65 11.41 -19.09
CA ILE A 734 15.63 10.87 -19.96
C ILE A 734 14.27 11.34 -19.45
N GLU A 735 13.47 11.88 -20.30
CA GLU A 735 12.08 12.21 -20.00
C GLU A 735 11.25 10.94 -19.97
N GLY A 736 10.63 10.66 -18.81
CA GLY A 736 9.77 9.51 -18.61
C GLY A 736 8.30 9.93 -18.52
N PHE A 737 7.44 9.06 -19.03
CA PHE A 737 5.99 9.22 -18.93
C PHE A 737 5.37 7.94 -18.40
N THR A 738 4.57 8.05 -17.34
CA THR A 738 3.66 6.97 -16.95
C THR A 738 2.29 7.28 -17.52
N THR A 739 1.66 6.31 -18.17
CA THR A 739 0.33 6.46 -18.78
C THR A 739 -0.50 5.21 -18.54
N GLY A 740 -1.80 5.36 -18.49
CA GLY A 740 -2.72 4.23 -18.48
C GLY A 740 -2.63 3.40 -19.77
N ASN A 741 -3.02 2.14 -19.69
CA ASN A 741 -3.09 1.24 -20.83
C ASN A 741 -4.50 0.70 -21.02
N LEU A 742 -5.10 1.11 -22.11
CA LEU A 742 -6.46 0.70 -22.49
C LEU A 742 -6.51 -0.69 -23.18
N GLY A 743 -5.37 -1.32 -23.43
CA GLY A 743 -5.25 -2.63 -24.06
C GLY A 743 -5.03 -3.79 -23.08
N LEU A 744 -5.20 -3.55 -21.78
CA LEU A 744 -5.05 -4.57 -20.74
C LEU A 744 -6.13 -5.63 -20.84
N LYS A 745 -5.77 -6.86 -20.47
CA LYS A 745 -6.66 -8.01 -20.35
C LYS A 745 -6.84 -8.38 -18.89
N GLU A 746 -7.83 -9.21 -18.62
CA GLU A 746 -8.02 -9.80 -17.31
C GLU A 746 -6.84 -10.68 -16.89
N GLU A 747 -6.57 -10.71 -15.60
CA GLU A 747 -5.71 -11.70 -14.96
C GLU A 747 -6.54 -12.98 -14.75
N GLU A 748 -5.94 -14.15 -14.98
CA GLU A 748 -6.63 -15.44 -14.88
C GLU A 748 -5.89 -16.38 -13.93
N GLY A 749 -6.64 -17.18 -13.18
CA GLY A 749 -6.04 -18.12 -12.25
C GLY A 749 -6.95 -19.24 -11.78
N ASP A 750 -6.34 -20.16 -11.05
CA ASP A 750 -7.00 -21.29 -10.40
C ASP A 750 -6.63 -21.35 -8.91
N SER A 751 -7.59 -21.71 -8.10
CA SER A 751 -7.40 -21.94 -6.66
C SER A 751 -7.86 -23.33 -6.29
N TYR A 752 -7.01 -24.06 -5.56
CA TYR A 752 -7.27 -25.40 -5.03
C TYR A 752 -7.08 -25.39 -3.53
N ALA A 753 -7.99 -26.00 -2.78
CA ALA A 753 -7.80 -26.24 -1.36
C ALA A 753 -8.27 -27.65 -0.95
N VAL A 754 -7.56 -28.24 0.02
CA VAL A 754 -7.94 -29.51 0.63
C VAL A 754 -7.69 -29.39 2.13
N GLY A 755 -8.68 -29.80 2.94
CA GLY A 755 -8.57 -29.63 4.38
C GLY A 755 -9.31 -30.68 5.19
N VAL A 756 -9.04 -30.65 6.49
CA VAL A 756 -9.66 -31.50 7.49
C VAL A 756 -10.05 -30.62 8.69
N VAL A 757 -11.32 -30.71 9.10
CA VAL A 757 -11.79 -30.21 10.38
C VAL A 757 -12.05 -31.41 11.29
N TRP A 758 -11.46 -31.39 12.48
CA TRP A 758 -11.58 -32.47 13.44
C TRP A 758 -11.95 -31.94 14.83
N GLU A 759 -12.96 -32.53 15.43
CA GLU A 759 -13.40 -32.28 16.80
C GLU A 759 -12.97 -33.45 17.70
N PRO A 760 -11.75 -33.46 18.24
CA PRO A 760 -11.23 -34.57 19.05
C PRO A 760 -11.97 -34.74 20.38
N MET A 761 -12.54 -33.68 20.92
CA MET A 761 -13.32 -33.61 22.13
C MET A 761 -14.28 -32.44 22.10
N ASP A 762 -15.24 -32.42 22.98
CA ASP A 762 -16.19 -31.33 23.11
C ASP A 762 -15.50 -29.96 23.19
N ARG A 763 -15.99 -29.00 22.40
CA ARG A 763 -15.49 -27.61 22.38
C ARG A 763 -14.03 -27.48 21.92
N MET A 764 -13.45 -28.47 21.29
CA MET A 764 -12.13 -28.39 20.67
C MET A 764 -12.27 -28.62 19.15
N VAL A 765 -11.83 -27.68 18.36
CA VAL A 765 -11.80 -27.77 16.90
C VAL A 765 -10.37 -27.63 16.42
N VAL A 766 -9.95 -28.53 15.55
CA VAL A 766 -8.65 -28.51 14.87
C VAL A 766 -8.92 -28.47 13.37
N THR A 767 -8.38 -27.46 12.70
CA THR A 767 -8.50 -27.28 11.26
C THR A 767 -7.12 -27.25 10.61
N ILE A 768 -6.96 -27.99 9.53
CA ILE A 768 -5.74 -27.98 8.70
C ILE A 768 -6.16 -27.90 7.25
N ASP A 769 -5.74 -26.86 6.54
CA ASP A 769 -6.03 -26.65 5.13
C ASP A 769 -4.73 -26.42 4.36
N ALA A 770 -4.54 -27.16 3.29
CA ALA A 770 -3.50 -26.95 2.30
C ALA A 770 -4.14 -26.32 1.06
N PHE A 771 -3.48 -25.33 0.47
CA PHE A 771 -4.01 -24.62 -0.69
C PHE A 771 -2.90 -24.28 -1.66
N HIS A 772 -3.32 -24.21 -2.94
CA HIS A 772 -2.48 -23.84 -4.06
C HIS A 772 -3.24 -22.85 -4.92
N ILE A 773 -2.68 -21.67 -5.15
CA ILE A 773 -3.27 -20.60 -5.95
C ILE A 773 -2.27 -20.24 -7.04
N GLN A 774 -2.76 -20.17 -8.27
CA GLN A 774 -2.01 -19.75 -9.45
C GLN A 774 -2.71 -18.56 -10.08
N LEU A 775 -1.94 -17.56 -10.50
CA LEU A 775 -2.43 -16.39 -11.23
C LEU A 775 -1.45 -16.07 -12.35
N GLY A 776 -1.98 -15.92 -13.54
CA GLY A 776 -1.23 -15.52 -14.74
C GLY A 776 -1.75 -14.21 -15.30
N ASP A 777 -1.06 -13.70 -16.31
CA ASP A 777 -1.39 -12.44 -16.96
C ASP A 777 -1.54 -11.25 -15.98
N ILE A 778 -0.76 -11.27 -14.90
CA ILE A 778 -0.81 -10.24 -13.86
C ILE A 778 -0.43 -8.89 -14.47
N VAL A 779 -1.29 -7.89 -14.23
CA VAL A 779 -1.00 -6.51 -14.64
C VAL A 779 0.07 -5.93 -13.71
N SER A 780 1.15 -5.47 -14.30
CA SER A 780 2.28 -4.84 -13.62
C SER A 780 2.93 -3.80 -14.53
N THR A 781 3.58 -2.83 -13.92
CA THR A 781 4.38 -1.84 -14.65
C THR A 781 5.82 -2.33 -14.70
N LYS A 782 6.35 -2.42 -15.92
CA LYS A 782 7.72 -2.88 -16.11
C LYS A 782 8.73 -1.82 -15.71
N SER A 783 9.77 -2.19 -14.97
CA SER A 783 10.82 -1.24 -14.61
C SER A 783 11.51 -0.66 -15.85
N LEU A 784 11.88 0.61 -15.78
CA LEU A 784 12.56 1.31 -16.88
C LEU A 784 13.87 0.64 -17.30
N GLY A 785 14.61 0.09 -16.33
CA GLY A 785 15.83 -0.67 -16.60
C GLY A 785 15.58 -1.93 -17.40
N ALA A 786 14.53 -2.67 -17.05
CA ALA A 786 14.10 -3.85 -17.79
C ALA A 786 13.59 -3.48 -19.19
N LEU A 787 12.82 -2.39 -19.30
CA LEU A 787 12.29 -1.91 -20.57
C LEU A 787 13.41 -1.54 -21.57
N THR A 788 14.45 -0.84 -21.11
CA THR A 788 15.60 -0.50 -21.96
C THR A 788 16.49 -1.69 -22.31
N LEU A 789 16.55 -2.70 -21.42
CA LEU A 789 17.23 -3.96 -21.68
C LEU A 789 16.48 -4.77 -22.75
N ASP A 790 15.17 -4.88 -22.64
CA ASP A 790 14.37 -5.59 -23.63
C ASP A 790 14.38 -4.94 -24.99
N GLU A 791 14.42 -3.60 -25.06
CA GLU A 791 14.63 -2.91 -26.31
C GLU A 791 15.93 -3.38 -26.99
N ALA A 792 17.00 -3.47 -26.22
CA ALA A 792 18.30 -3.94 -26.74
C ALA A 792 18.20 -5.38 -27.26
N VAL A 793 17.56 -6.28 -26.50
CA VAL A 793 17.34 -7.67 -26.91
C VAL A 793 16.49 -7.75 -28.17
N CYS A 794 15.37 -7.03 -28.23
CA CYS A 794 14.49 -7.00 -29.39
C CYS A 794 15.18 -6.48 -30.67
N ARG A 795 15.96 -5.39 -30.55
CA ARG A 795 16.70 -4.82 -31.66
C ARG A 795 17.87 -5.72 -32.10
N ALA A 796 18.56 -6.36 -31.17
CA ALA A 796 19.63 -7.31 -31.48
C ALA A 796 19.10 -8.49 -32.29
N ARG A 797 17.99 -9.04 -31.91
CA ARG A 797 17.34 -10.14 -32.65
C ARG A 797 16.83 -9.71 -34.01
N ALA A 798 16.23 -8.54 -34.12
CA ALA A 798 15.88 -7.97 -35.41
C ALA A 798 17.06 -7.81 -36.37
N ALA A 799 18.29 -7.60 -35.81
CA ALA A 799 19.53 -7.57 -36.53
C ALA A 799 20.11 -8.96 -36.83
N GLY A 800 19.49 -10.04 -36.32
CA GLY A 800 19.92 -11.43 -36.55
C GLY A 800 20.91 -11.98 -35.51
N ASP A 801 21.04 -11.30 -34.35
CA ASP A 801 21.87 -11.78 -33.25
C ASP A 801 21.04 -12.69 -32.34
N THR A 802 21.62 -13.79 -31.88
CA THR A 802 20.97 -14.72 -30.94
C THR A 802 21.54 -14.47 -29.56
N LEU A 803 20.77 -13.79 -28.72
CA LEU A 803 21.11 -13.58 -27.32
C LEU A 803 20.51 -14.72 -26.47
N ASP A 804 21.24 -15.86 -26.41
CA ASP A 804 20.80 -17.10 -25.78
C ASP A 804 20.49 -16.96 -24.27
N ALA A 805 20.98 -15.89 -23.63
CA ALA A 805 20.76 -15.61 -22.21
C ALA A 805 19.38 -14.98 -21.93
N PHE A 806 18.63 -14.57 -22.95
CA PHE A 806 17.36 -13.86 -22.80
C PHE A 806 16.20 -14.66 -23.41
N PRO A 807 14.97 -14.47 -22.88
CA PRO A 807 13.77 -15.09 -23.40
C PRO A 807 13.52 -14.81 -24.88
N ASP A 808 12.83 -15.67 -25.59
CA ASP A 808 12.47 -15.46 -27.00
C ASP A 808 11.18 -14.64 -27.09
N TYR A 809 11.32 -13.32 -27.01
CA TYR A 809 10.19 -12.41 -27.02
C TYR A 809 9.39 -12.47 -28.33
N PRO A 810 8.04 -12.48 -28.28
CA PRO A 810 7.19 -12.36 -29.44
C PRO A 810 7.39 -11.04 -30.21
N ASP A 811 7.20 -11.03 -31.53
CA ASP A 811 7.32 -9.82 -32.34
C ASP A 811 6.37 -8.69 -31.90
N SER A 812 5.18 -9.04 -31.39
CA SER A 812 4.21 -8.08 -30.85
C SER A 812 4.75 -7.38 -29.61
N TYR A 813 5.38 -8.13 -28.71
CA TYR A 813 6.01 -7.60 -27.51
C TYR A 813 7.19 -6.66 -27.87
N CYS A 814 8.07 -7.12 -28.75
CA CYS A 814 9.19 -6.29 -29.22
C CYS A 814 8.73 -4.99 -29.89
N SER A 815 7.62 -5.04 -30.64
CA SER A 815 7.05 -3.83 -31.24
C SER A 815 6.54 -2.84 -30.21
N GLN A 816 5.93 -3.34 -29.13
CA GLN A 816 5.44 -2.52 -28.01
C GLN A 816 6.62 -1.89 -27.26
N VAL A 817 7.61 -2.69 -26.85
CA VAL A 817 8.80 -2.22 -26.13
C VAL A 817 9.54 -1.14 -26.91
N ILE A 818 9.78 -1.37 -28.20
CA ILE A 818 10.46 -0.41 -29.07
C ILE A 818 9.59 0.87 -29.24
N GLY A 819 8.26 0.73 -29.26
CA GLY A 819 7.33 1.85 -29.34
C GLY A 819 7.29 2.73 -28.09
N ASN A 820 7.62 2.16 -26.94
CA ASN A 820 7.68 2.88 -25.66
C ASN A 820 8.98 3.67 -25.44
N ILE A 821 9.94 3.57 -26.35
CA ILE A 821 11.23 4.26 -26.23
C ILE A 821 11.45 5.16 -27.43
N VAL A 822 11.47 6.47 -27.21
CA VAL A 822 11.75 7.47 -28.24
C VAL A 822 13.24 7.79 -28.23
N ARG A 823 13.82 7.82 -29.45
CA ARG A 823 15.22 8.12 -29.63
C ARG A 823 15.40 9.38 -30.51
N GLY A 824 16.41 10.19 -30.17
CA GLY A 824 16.62 11.53 -30.76
C GLY A 824 17.20 11.55 -32.18
N GLY A 825 17.33 10.40 -32.83
CA GLY A 825 17.95 10.29 -34.13
C GLY A 825 19.48 10.23 -34.07
N LYS A 826 20.10 9.96 -35.21
CA LYS A 826 21.52 9.63 -35.28
C LYS A 826 22.43 10.82 -34.95
N ASP A 827 23.15 10.73 -33.87
CA ASP A 827 24.24 11.61 -33.49
C ASP A 827 25.55 10.85 -33.50
N PHE A 828 26.38 11.05 -34.53
CA PHE A 828 27.67 10.37 -34.68
C PHE A 828 28.72 10.74 -33.64
N THR A 829 28.48 11.77 -32.84
CA THR A 829 29.45 12.26 -31.87
C THR A 829 29.19 11.72 -30.46
N VAL A 830 27.92 11.42 -30.13
CA VAL A 830 27.50 10.98 -28.80
C VAL A 830 26.99 9.54 -28.80
N ASN A 831 26.19 9.16 -29.79
CA ASN A 831 25.62 7.83 -29.89
C ASN A 831 25.68 7.33 -31.36
N PRO A 832 26.47 6.30 -31.67
CA PRO A 832 26.64 5.80 -33.02
C PRO A 832 25.49 4.93 -33.51
N THR A 833 24.50 4.59 -32.66
CA THR A 833 23.35 3.79 -33.09
C THR A 833 22.55 4.51 -34.18
N PRO A 834 21.87 3.77 -35.07
CA PRO A 834 21.10 4.39 -36.14
C PRO A 834 19.97 5.29 -35.64
N GLU A 835 19.46 4.98 -34.45
CA GLU A 835 18.33 5.65 -33.82
C GLU A 835 18.74 6.78 -32.83
N GLY A 836 20.03 6.85 -32.46
CA GLY A 836 20.52 7.84 -31.50
C GLY A 836 20.25 7.50 -30.03
N SER A 837 20.46 8.46 -29.15
CA SER A 837 20.23 8.32 -27.72
C SER A 837 18.74 8.27 -27.36
N ILE A 838 18.40 7.63 -26.25
CA ILE A 838 17.07 7.65 -25.66
C ILE A 838 16.77 9.10 -25.22
N THR A 839 15.64 9.64 -25.64
CA THR A 839 15.15 10.97 -25.25
C THR A 839 13.91 10.89 -24.36
N GLN A 840 13.03 9.95 -24.68
CA GLN A 840 11.80 9.76 -23.91
C GLN A 840 11.52 8.26 -23.69
N ILE A 841 10.90 7.92 -22.57
CA ILE A 841 10.50 6.57 -22.21
C ILE A 841 9.08 6.58 -21.68
N TYR A 842 8.24 5.68 -22.18
CA TYR A 842 6.86 5.52 -21.75
C TYR A 842 6.75 4.25 -20.92
N GLU A 843 6.38 4.41 -19.65
CA GLU A 843 6.12 3.34 -18.71
C GLU A 843 4.61 3.08 -18.68
N THR A 844 4.19 1.93 -19.16
CA THR A 844 2.77 1.56 -19.24
C THR A 844 2.54 0.23 -18.57
N PRO A 845 1.44 0.06 -17.81
CA PRO A 845 1.06 -1.25 -17.29
C PRO A 845 0.81 -2.24 -18.42
N VAL A 846 1.21 -3.49 -18.21
CA VAL A 846 1.05 -4.59 -19.19
C VAL A 846 0.76 -5.89 -18.46
N ASN A 847 0.16 -6.87 -19.14
CA ASN A 847 -0.05 -8.22 -18.61
C ASN A 847 1.24 -9.05 -18.83
N ILE A 848 2.09 -9.13 -17.83
CA ILE A 848 3.43 -9.71 -17.98
C ILE A 848 3.82 -10.73 -16.94
N ALA A 849 3.22 -10.70 -15.76
CA ALA A 849 3.70 -11.47 -14.62
C ALA A 849 2.86 -12.72 -14.35
N GLY A 850 3.43 -13.65 -13.63
CA GLY A 850 2.75 -14.81 -13.10
C GLY A 850 3.14 -15.07 -11.66
N GLN A 851 2.21 -15.58 -10.87
CA GLN A 851 2.43 -15.89 -9.45
C GLN A 851 1.83 -17.24 -9.09
N GLU A 852 2.55 -18.00 -8.27
CA GLU A 852 2.11 -19.28 -7.73
C GLU A 852 2.37 -19.30 -6.22
N PHE A 853 1.36 -19.65 -5.45
CA PHE A 853 1.42 -19.71 -4.00
C PHE A 853 0.97 -21.07 -3.49
N LEU A 854 1.82 -21.73 -2.68
CA LEU A 854 1.54 -22.99 -2.00
C LEU A 854 1.71 -22.82 -0.50
N GLY A 855 0.70 -23.18 0.31
CA GLY A 855 0.76 -23.01 1.75
C GLY A 855 -0.15 -23.93 2.53
N ILE A 856 -0.01 -23.86 3.87
CA ILE A 856 -0.82 -24.59 4.85
C ILE A 856 -1.28 -23.62 5.93
N ASP A 857 -2.58 -23.60 6.17
CA ASP A 857 -3.20 -22.92 7.30
C ASP A 857 -3.59 -23.96 8.38
N THR A 858 -3.37 -23.63 9.63
CA THR A 858 -3.75 -24.46 10.77
C THR A 858 -4.45 -23.59 11.81
N ALA A 859 -5.57 -24.05 12.31
CA ALA A 859 -6.27 -23.43 13.43
C ALA A 859 -6.58 -24.47 14.51
N VAL A 860 -6.45 -24.07 15.76
CA VAL A 860 -6.87 -24.86 16.92
C VAL A 860 -7.63 -23.93 17.86
N SER A 861 -8.86 -24.27 18.17
CA SER A 861 -9.70 -23.54 19.12
C SER A 861 -10.17 -24.48 20.21
N TYR A 862 -10.17 -23.99 21.45
CA TYR A 862 -10.64 -24.75 22.60
C TYR A 862 -11.32 -23.81 23.61
N ALA A 863 -12.57 -24.13 23.96
CA ALA A 863 -13.30 -23.44 25.01
C ALA A 863 -13.35 -24.29 26.27
N TRP A 864 -12.71 -23.83 27.32
CA TRP A 864 -12.70 -24.50 28.62
C TRP A 864 -13.63 -23.77 29.62
N VAL A 865 -14.79 -24.34 29.80
CA VAL A 865 -15.83 -23.81 30.71
C VAL A 865 -15.66 -24.41 32.09
N THR A 866 -15.70 -23.55 33.11
CA THR A 866 -15.56 -24.01 34.52
C THR A 866 -16.60 -23.37 35.41
N ASP A 867 -17.17 -24.12 36.35
CA ASP A 867 -18.21 -23.67 37.30
C ASP A 867 -17.75 -22.51 38.21
N LYS A 868 -16.46 -22.35 38.48
CA LYS A 868 -15.93 -21.47 39.52
C LYS A 868 -14.88 -20.47 39.03
N ALA A 869 -14.09 -20.83 38.06
CA ALA A 869 -12.94 -20.04 37.61
C ALA A 869 -13.30 -19.14 36.44
N GLY A 870 -14.51 -19.27 35.88
CA GLY A 870 -14.92 -18.61 34.62
C GLY A 870 -14.59 -19.47 33.41
N ASP A 871 -14.84 -18.91 32.24
CA ASP A 871 -14.67 -19.55 30.94
C ASP A 871 -13.38 -19.08 30.27
N PHE A 872 -12.67 -20.01 29.69
CA PHE A 872 -11.39 -19.76 29.03
C PHE A 872 -11.50 -20.13 27.54
N ASN A 873 -11.13 -19.23 26.67
CA ASN A 873 -11.06 -19.46 25.23
C ASN A 873 -9.59 -19.41 24.79
N PHE A 874 -9.15 -20.45 24.10
CA PHE A 874 -7.81 -20.58 23.53
C PHE A 874 -7.93 -20.71 22.02
N SER A 875 -7.25 -19.88 21.26
CA SER A 875 -7.18 -20.03 19.82
C SER A 875 -5.76 -19.82 19.32
N VAL A 876 -5.30 -20.73 18.48
CA VAL A 876 -4.01 -20.66 17.80
C VAL A 876 -4.26 -20.73 16.30
N PHE A 877 -3.77 -19.75 15.57
CA PHE A 877 -3.81 -19.72 14.12
C PHE A 877 -2.38 -19.69 13.59
N SER A 878 -2.13 -20.40 12.52
CA SER A 878 -0.82 -20.41 11.86
C SER A 878 -1.01 -20.48 10.35
N SER A 879 -0.40 -19.57 9.63
CA SER A 879 -0.22 -19.67 8.18
C SER A 879 1.25 -19.92 7.88
N HIS A 880 1.53 -20.94 7.09
CA HIS A 880 2.87 -21.33 6.68
C HIS A 880 2.95 -21.39 5.16
N GLN A 881 3.82 -20.58 4.58
CA GLN A 881 4.12 -20.58 3.17
C GLN A 881 5.13 -21.68 2.86
N ILE A 882 4.77 -22.59 1.97
CA ILE A 882 5.66 -23.66 1.49
C ILE A 882 6.50 -23.15 0.35
N ASP A 883 5.85 -22.53 -0.64
CA ASP A 883 6.48 -21.94 -1.81
C ASP A 883 5.69 -20.72 -2.29
N LEU A 884 6.41 -19.69 -2.71
CA LEU A 884 5.90 -18.51 -3.38
C LEU A 884 6.79 -18.29 -4.60
N LYS A 885 6.22 -18.36 -5.79
CA LYS A 885 6.94 -18.16 -7.05
C LYS A 885 6.37 -16.97 -7.78
N TYR A 886 7.26 -16.28 -8.45
CA TYR A 886 6.93 -15.11 -9.26
C TYR A 886 7.72 -15.14 -10.56
N ALA A 887 7.09 -14.72 -11.65
CA ALA A 887 7.74 -14.41 -12.92
C ALA A 887 7.54 -12.92 -13.20
N GLU A 888 8.62 -12.19 -13.43
CA GLU A 888 8.55 -10.73 -13.62
C GLU A 888 8.15 -10.36 -15.04
N ASP A 889 8.46 -11.23 -16.01
CA ASP A 889 8.29 -10.95 -17.43
C ASP A 889 7.63 -12.08 -18.22
N VAL A 890 7.13 -11.72 -19.40
CA VAL A 890 6.55 -12.67 -20.36
C VAL A 890 7.59 -13.71 -20.78
N GLY A 891 7.30 -14.98 -20.49
CA GLY A 891 8.18 -16.09 -20.84
C GLY A 891 9.25 -16.42 -19.81
N ASP A 892 9.35 -15.66 -18.74
CA ASP A 892 10.22 -15.98 -17.62
C ASP A 892 9.75 -17.23 -16.88
N PRO A 893 10.69 -18.04 -16.36
CA PRO A 893 10.32 -19.14 -15.48
C PRO A 893 9.84 -18.57 -14.12
N LEU A 894 8.84 -19.20 -13.54
CA LEU A 894 8.44 -18.94 -12.17
C LEU A 894 9.59 -19.29 -11.22
N LEU A 895 10.18 -18.30 -10.58
CA LEU A 895 11.26 -18.46 -9.62
C LEU A 895 10.73 -18.36 -8.19
N SER A 896 11.30 -19.15 -7.27
CA SER A 896 10.90 -19.12 -5.86
C SER A 896 11.41 -17.83 -5.19
N TYR A 897 10.48 -17.11 -4.60
CA TYR A 897 10.71 -15.86 -3.86
C TYR A 897 10.69 -16.07 -2.34
N MET A 898 10.68 -17.33 -1.89
CA MET A 898 10.46 -17.72 -0.51
C MET A 898 11.48 -17.22 0.51
N ASN A 899 12.50 -16.59 0.20
CA ASN A 899 13.43 -16.00 1.16
C ASN A 899 13.79 -14.58 0.78
N ASN A 900 13.01 -13.99 -0.12
CA ASN A 900 13.23 -12.62 -0.50
C ASN A 900 12.66 -11.65 0.55
N THR A 901 13.20 -10.48 0.55
CA THR A 901 12.91 -9.35 1.41
C THR A 901 11.40 -9.13 1.58
N TYR A 902 10.95 -8.99 2.82
CA TYR A 902 9.63 -8.54 3.23
C TYR A 902 8.50 -9.58 3.29
N THR A 903 8.68 -10.82 2.82
CA THR A 903 7.63 -11.83 2.92
C THR A 903 7.98 -12.88 3.99
N PRO A 904 7.32 -12.87 5.16
CA PRO A 904 7.62 -13.82 6.21
C PRO A 904 7.14 -15.23 5.85
N ARG A 905 7.98 -16.25 6.05
CA ARG A 905 7.63 -17.64 5.77
C ARG A 905 6.44 -18.14 6.58
N SER A 906 6.17 -17.57 7.72
CA SER A 906 5.04 -17.95 8.55
C SER A 906 4.58 -16.81 9.45
N ARG A 907 3.29 -16.80 9.74
CA ARG A 907 2.67 -15.94 10.77
C ARG A 907 1.86 -16.83 11.71
N GLN A 908 1.97 -16.59 13.01
CA GLN A 908 1.20 -17.29 14.02
C GLN A 908 0.52 -16.29 14.94
N SER A 909 -0.72 -16.58 15.31
CA SER A 909 -1.47 -15.80 16.29
C SER A 909 -1.94 -16.73 17.40
N LEU A 910 -1.69 -16.33 18.65
CA LEU A 910 -2.25 -16.93 19.84
C LEU A 910 -3.22 -15.94 20.46
N ARG A 911 -4.44 -16.37 20.73
CA ARG A 911 -5.45 -15.60 21.45
C ARG A 911 -5.89 -16.36 22.69
N LEU A 912 -5.96 -15.67 23.80
CA LEU A 912 -6.41 -16.16 25.08
C LEU A 912 -7.50 -15.23 25.59
N GLY A 913 -8.66 -15.77 25.88
CA GLY A 913 -9.77 -15.05 26.50
C GLY A 913 -10.15 -15.71 27.83
N TRP A 914 -10.55 -14.92 28.79
CA TRP A 914 -11.13 -15.35 30.03
C TRP A 914 -12.32 -14.45 30.37
N SER A 915 -13.42 -15.07 30.79
CA SER A 915 -14.60 -14.35 31.27
C SER A 915 -15.17 -14.98 32.52
N ARG A 916 -15.67 -14.15 33.43
CA ARG A 916 -16.35 -14.60 34.66
C ARG A 916 -17.31 -13.54 35.16
N GLY A 917 -18.62 -13.77 35.01
CA GLY A 917 -19.62 -12.75 35.29
C GLY A 917 -19.32 -11.50 34.46
N ASP A 918 -19.24 -10.35 35.13
CA ASP A 918 -19.00 -9.06 34.47
C ASP A 918 -17.50 -8.78 34.18
N TRP A 919 -16.61 -9.72 34.47
CA TRP A 919 -15.17 -9.56 34.30
C TRP A 919 -14.68 -10.38 33.12
N GLY A 920 -13.83 -9.74 32.28
CA GLY A 920 -13.12 -10.38 31.18
C GLY A 920 -11.67 -9.93 31.10
N ALA A 921 -10.83 -10.80 30.57
CA ALA A 921 -9.45 -10.49 30.26
C ALA A 921 -9.07 -11.19 28.95
N GLY A 922 -8.33 -10.51 28.08
CA GLY A 922 -7.85 -11.04 26.83
C GLY A 922 -6.37 -10.80 26.62
N MET A 923 -5.74 -11.66 25.83
CA MET A 923 -4.35 -11.54 25.39
C MET A 923 -4.24 -12.04 23.97
N SER A 924 -3.60 -11.26 23.12
CA SER A 924 -3.26 -11.64 21.74
C SER A 924 -1.75 -11.54 21.54
N VAL A 925 -1.16 -12.54 20.91
CA VAL A 925 0.26 -12.57 20.55
C VAL A 925 0.37 -12.91 19.08
N LEU A 926 0.93 -12.00 18.29
CA LEU A 926 1.28 -12.22 16.90
C LEU A 926 2.78 -12.50 16.79
N ARG A 927 3.14 -13.61 16.15
CA ARG A 927 4.51 -13.91 15.76
C ARG A 927 4.63 -13.82 14.24
N VAL A 928 5.53 -12.97 13.78
CA VAL A 928 5.96 -12.91 12.38
C VAL A 928 7.24 -13.75 12.27
N GLY A 929 7.29 -14.60 11.26
CA GLY A 929 8.44 -15.45 10.98
C GLY A 929 9.65 -14.65 10.51
N HIS A 930 10.76 -15.34 10.36
CA HIS A 930 12.00 -14.75 9.85
C HIS A 930 11.82 -14.28 8.40
N MET A 931 12.36 -13.10 8.10
CA MET A 931 12.50 -12.55 6.76
C MET A 931 13.99 -12.37 6.52
N GLU A 932 14.48 -12.74 5.33
CA GLU A 932 15.86 -12.49 4.94
C GLU A 932 15.95 -11.13 4.24
N TYR A 933 16.94 -10.34 4.63
CA TYR A 933 17.29 -9.12 3.92
C TYR A 933 18.42 -9.44 2.94
N LEU A 934 18.15 -9.34 1.64
CA LEU A 934 19.12 -9.55 0.58
C LEU A 934 19.85 -8.26 0.22
#